data_7a37512ca6f01e0e2bf8236370e65f5c
#
_entry.id   7a37512ca6f01e0e2bf8236370e65f5c
#
_cell.length_a   1.000
_cell.length_b   1.000
_cell.length_c   1.000
_cell.angle_alpha   90.00
_cell.angle_beta   90.00
_cell.angle_gamma   90.00
#
_symmetry.space_group_name_H-M   'P 1'
#
loop_
_entity.id
_entity.type
_entity.pdbx_description
1 polymer ?
#
loop_
_entity_poly.entity_id
_entity_poly.type
_entity_poly.pdbx_seq_one_letter_code
_entity_poly.pdbx_strand_id
1 'polypeptide(L)'
;MSQQTPITPELLRNALSFVPANLPRDEWARVGMAIKSEYPDDTGLQLFSDWSAVGAGSGFDTNAVGSTWRSIKAGGGVGVSTLLYLAKQHGFKLPRQGQDSKPVSAAERQRQDDERRQRQQAEDAAIQATQEAAAVEAAAQWASASETGSSAYLERKGVQGFGVRYGADGWLLVPLRDGDGRLWNVQRIAPVKPARGTDKFLGKGGRKSGLWHVLGDLAGAAVVLVAEGYATAASLHMATAWPVVVAFDAGNLMHVAKALQARHAGALVVVCGDDDTGTQARTGRNPGRGKAEAVARAVGGVAVFPVELPDGGKDFNDMHQAQGLEAVQTCVQQAIDALHAKTGGNDAGAGQGGGAGLLSSGAGGSGGGNGGGRGGKRKGASSAPDDEPVWDDPFTLDDGGVWFHGRDKDGNPARPLWLCSALHVEALTRNQAGAGWGYLLTFADPLGVPKQWAMPARMLSGDGGEYRAALLNMGLRIATAPAARNRLTEYIQTRKPEEFASCTDRIGWHGRAFVLPHETIGDDAERIVFQSENQMENTFRIKREAQDWTDRIGRLCAGNSRLVFAVSCAFAGPLLRPAGMESGGFHLRGDSSCGKTTALRLAASVYGGPSYMQRWRTTDNALEAIAAQHCDSLLILDELAQVEGKVAGECAYMLANEQSKARATRNGAARSRLSWRLLFLSAGELGLADHMAEGGKRTRTGQEVRMADIPADAGAGMGAFERLHGLGDGAAFSSHLAREAGLCHGAVGHAFLQWAAQHADTLSRRVRDAAAVLSCAWVPGGAGGQVARVAARFALVGVAGALATEAGLTGWDEGESEDAAKACFDAWLQARGGAGNGEVKAMLRQVRGFLEAHGEGRFTWWHRATDDHNAKTLMRAGFRRLLDEDGQPLKVQKTGYTPRADKEIYDDLTAIDAEQTSIEYFVLPEVFRTEICKGFDHKAVCKVLLQHGCLKSDKGREFDTKPRLPGLGPTWCYRISPAIMELDI
;
A
#
# COMPACT_ATOMS: atom_id res chain seq x y z
N MET A 1 5.18 -8.89 -27.95
CA MET A 1 4.72 -10.05 -27.16
C MET A 1 5.92 -10.95 -26.92
N SER A 2 6.54 -10.86 -25.74
CA SER A 2 7.65 -11.75 -25.38
C SER A 2 7.10 -13.15 -25.12
N GLN A 3 7.53 -14.13 -25.88
CA GLN A 3 7.22 -15.54 -25.68
C GLN A 3 7.79 -15.96 -24.31
N GLN A 4 6.91 -16.27 -23.39
CA GLN A 4 7.27 -16.83 -22.08
C GLN A 4 7.73 -18.28 -22.29
N THR A 5 8.93 -18.60 -21.81
CA THR A 5 9.43 -19.98 -21.76
C THR A 5 8.41 -20.84 -20.98
N PRO A 6 7.94 -21.96 -21.50
CA PRO A 6 7.02 -22.81 -20.77
C PRO A 6 7.68 -23.30 -19.48
N ILE A 7 6.94 -23.20 -18.39
CA ILE A 7 7.40 -23.60 -17.07
C ILE A 7 7.15 -25.09 -16.93
N THR A 8 8.21 -25.89 -17.03
CA THR A 8 8.14 -27.34 -16.86
C THR A 8 8.64 -27.75 -15.47
N PRO A 9 8.25 -28.93 -14.93
CA PRO A 9 8.78 -29.46 -13.68
C PRO A 9 10.31 -29.55 -13.66
N GLU A 10 10.93 -29.86 -14.81
CA GLU A 10 12.39 -29.92 -14.96
C GLU A 10 13.01 -28.51 -14.85
N LEU A 11 12.39 -27.50 -15.45
CA LEU A 11 12.85 -26.11 -15.32
C LEU A 11 12.78 -25.65 -13.87
N LEU A 12 11.68 -25.99 -13.16
CA LEU A 12 11.55 -25.66 -11.73
C LEU A 12 12.55 -26.43 -10.87
N ARG A 13 12.77 -27.74 -11.13
CA ARG A 13 13.78 -28.53 -10.42
C ARG A 13 15.18 -27.96 -10.61
N ASN A 14 15.50 -27.52 -11.83
CA ASN A 14 16.77 -26.89 -12.14
C ASN A 14 16.86 -25.50 -11.45
N ALA A 15 15.82 -24.69 -11.47
CA ALA A 15 15.81 -23.41 -10.75
C ALA A 15 15.96 -23.60 -9.23
N LEU A 16 15.27 -24.59 -8.65
CA LEU A 16 15.35 -24.93 -7.23
C LEU A 16 16.74 -25.40 -6.79
N SER A 17 17.53 -26.01 -7.67
CA SER A 17 18.90 -26.42 -7.35
C SER A 17 19.84 -25.24 -7.06
N PHE A 18 19.49 -24.03 -7.50
CA PHE A 18 20.22 -22.80 -7.19
C PHE A 18 19.70 -22.09 -5.94
N VAL A 19 18.51 -22.44 -5.45
CA VAL A 19 17.90 -21.81 -4.27
C VAL A 19 18.29 -22.61 -3.03
N PRO A 20 18.98 -22.01 -2.05
CA PRO A 20 19.33 -22.71 -0.80
C PRO A 20 18.07 -23.18 -0.09
N ALA A 21 18.00 -24.45 0.28
CA ALA A 21 16.83 -25.01 0.96
C ALA A 21 16.79 -24.71 2.48
N ASN A 22 17.84 -24.08 3.03
CA ASN A 22 17.94 -23.64 4.42
C ASN A 22 17.48 -22.18 4.62
N LEU A 23 16.51 -21.73 3.84
CA LEU A 23 15.91 -20.40 3.94
C LEU A 23 15.15 -20.23 5.27
N PRO A 24 14.98 -18.96 5.76
CA PRO A 24 14.06 -18.66 6.84
C PRO A 24 12.65 -19.21 6.54
N ARG A 25 11.92 -19.62 7.58
CA ARG A 25 10.63 -20.32 7.43
C ARG A 25 9.64 -19.60 6.48
N ASP A 26 9.61 -18.27 6.52
CA ASP A 26 8.72 -17.48 5.68
C ASP A 26 9.13 -17.50 4.19
N GLU A 27 10.43 -17.47 3.91
CA GLU A 27 10.97 -17.57 2.56
C GLU A 27 10.87 -19.02 2.02
N TRP A 28 11.13 -20.00 2.87
CA TRP A 28 10.91 -21.40 2.58
C TRP A 28 9.44 -21.70 2.23
N ALA A 29 8.48 -21.17 3.00
CA ALA A 29 7.06 -21.27 2.70
C ALA A 29 6.68 -20.53 1.40
N ARG A 30 7.32 -19.40 1.09
CA ARG A 30 7.14 -18.67 -0.18
C ARG A 30 7.58 -19.48 -1.39
N VAL A 31 8.68 -20.25 -1.29
CA VAL A 31 9.09 -21.18 -2.34
C VAL A 31 8.01 -22.25 -2.53
N GLY A 32 7.47 -22.80 -1.44
CA GLY A 32 6.33 -23.71 -1.50
C GLY A 32 5.09 -23.09 -2.16
N MET A 33 4.75 -21.83 -1.84
CA MET A 33 3.65 -21.11 -2.50
C MET A 33 3.92 -20.89 -4.00
N ALA A 34 5.16 -20.57 -4.37
CA ALA A 34 5.55 -20.37 -5.75
C ALA A 34 5.46 -21.67 -6.58
N ILE A 35 5.87 -22.81 -6.00
CA ILE A 35 5.72 -24.12 -6.63
C ILE A 35 4.24 -24.47 -6.75
N LYS A 36 3.47 -24.31 -5.66
CA LYS A 36 2.04 -24.63 -5.61
C LYS A 36 1.18 -23.77 -6.54
N SER A 37 1.62 -22.56 -6.86
CA SER A 37 0.93 -21.69 -7.82
C SER A 37 0.95 -22.23 -9.25
N GLU A 38 1.94 -23.03 -9.59
CA GLU A 38 2.11 -23.63 -10.92
C GLU A 38 1.73 -25.12 -10.93
N TYR A 39 2.12 -25.84 -9.87
CA TYR A 39 1.85 -27.26 -9.65
C TYR A 39 1.16 -27.45 -8.29
N PRO A 40 -0.18 -27.30 -8.20
CA PRO A 40 -0.92 -27.46 -6.95
C PRO A 40 -1.08 -28.92 -6.49
N ASP A 41 -0.73 -29.87 -7.34
CA ASP A 41 -0.86 -31.32 -7.21
C ASP A 41 0.34 -32.00 -6.49
N ASP A 42 0.38 -33.32 -6.55
CA ASP A 42 1.46 -34.14 -5.99
C ASP A 42 2.81 -33.87 -6.65
N THR A 43 2.84 -33.41 -7.91
CA THR A 43 4.08 -33.01 -8.58
C THR A 43 4.73 -31.82 -7.87
N GLY A 44 3.93 -30.82 -7.50
CA GLY A 44 4.40 -29.66 -6.76
C GLY A 44 4.80 -30.01 -5.32
N LEU A 45 4.03 -30.87 -4.64
CA LEU A 45 4.40 -31.38 -3.32
C LEU A 45 5.75 -32.10 -3.36
N GLN A 46 5.95 -32.93 -4.38
CA GLN A 46 7.21 -33.67 -4.57
C GLN A 46 8.39 -32.72 -4.82
N LEU A 47 8.24 -31.73 -5.72
CA LEU A 47 9.26 -30.68 -5.96
C LEU A 47 9.62 -29.91 -4.68
N PHE A 48 8.62 -29.54 -3.88
CA PHE A 48 8.81 -28.83 -2.62
C PHE A 48 9.48 -29.71 -1.58
N SER A 49 9.11 -30.98 -1.49
CA SER A 49 9.68 -31.98 -0.59
C SER A 49 11.15 -32.30 -0.94
N ASP A 50 11.42 -32.57 -2.21
CA ASP A 50 12.77 -32.90 -2.71
C ASP A 50 13.73 -31.74 -2.49
N TRP A 51 13.31 -30.52 -2.81
CA TRP A 51 14.10 -29.33 -2.57
C TRP A 51 14.31 -29.06 -1.06
N SER A 52 13.30 -29.20 -0.23
CA SER A 52 13.41 -29.02 1.22
C SER A 52 14.34 -30.04 1.86
N ALA A 53 14.39 -31.25 1.35
CA ALA A 53 15.27 -32.32 1.83
C ALA A 53 16.76 -32.04 1.59
N VAL A 54 17.12 -31.32 0.52
CA VAL A 54 18.51 -30.97 0.19
C VAL A 54 19.13 -30.01 1.22
N GLY A 55 18.34 -29.18 1.89
CA GLY A 55 18.81 -28.22 2.90
C GLY A 55 18.88 -28.75 4.32
N ALA A 56 18.43 -29.94 4.54
CA ALA A 56 18.29 -30.54 5.86
C ALA A 56 19.56 -31.31 6.26
N GLY A 57 20.34 -30.70 7.16
CA GLY A 57 21.06 -31.52 8.15
C GLY A 57 20.05 -32.35 8.96
N SER A 58 20.50 -33.17 9.91
CA SER A 58 19.74 -34.16 10.70
C SER A 58 18.36 -33.77 11.33
N GLY A 59 17.66 -32.77 10.81
CA GLY A 59 16.41 -32.22 11.30
C GLY A 59 15.29 -32.04 10.26
N PHE A 60 15.34 -32.75 9.12
CA PHE A 60 14.25 -32.71 8.13
C PHE A 60 12.98 -33.37 8.68
N ASP A 61 11.91 -32.60 8.80
CA ASP A 61 10.60 -33.09 9.20
C ASP A 61 9.63 -33.12 8.01
N THR A 62 9.41 -34.31 7.48
CA THR A 62 8.45 -34.57 6.39
C THR A 62 7.04 -34.15 6.75
N ASN A 63 6.68 -34.22 8.06
CA ASN A 63 5.37 -33.78 8.51
C ASN A 63 5.23 -32.26 8.46
N ALA A 64 6.30 -31.51 8.73
CA ALA A 64 6.33 -30.05 8.59
C ALA A 64 6.17 -29.61 7.13
N VAL A 65 6.79 -30.32 6.16
CA VAL A 65 6.60 -30.06 4.72
C VAL A 65 5.16 -30.30 4.31
N GLY A 66 4.61 -31.46 4.65
CA GLY A 66 3.22 -31.81 4.31
C GLY A 66 2.18 -30.91 5.01
N SER A 67 2.42 -30.48 6.24
CA SER A 67 1.53 -29.57 6.96
C SER A 67 1.55 -28.17 6.35
N THR A 68 2.74 -27.68 5.98
CA THR A 68 2.92 -26.39 5.31
C THR A 68 2.30 -26.41 3.94
N TRP A 69 2.54 -27.47 3.14
CA TRP A 69 1.92 -27.63 1.83
C TRP A 69 0.40 -27.57 1.89
N ARG A 70 -0.22 -28.18 2.89
CA ARG A 70 -1.67 -28.12 3.10
C ARG A 70 -2.17 -26.74 3.53
N SER A 71 -1.38 -26.01 4.30
CA SER A 71 -1.73 -24.69 4.84
C SER A 71 -1.57 -23.54 3.85
N ILE A 72 -0.65 -23.62 2.89
CA ILE A 72 -0.43 -22.61 1.86
C ILE A 72 -1.52 -22.70 0.78
N LYS A 73 -2.02 -21.54 0.34
CA LYS A 73 -3.07 -21.46 -0.70
C LYS A 73 -2.44 -21.20 -2.06
N ALA A 74 -2.81 -21.95 -3.07
CA ALA A 74 -2.55 -21.61 -4.46
C ALA A 74 -3.25 -20.27 -4.77
N GLY A 75 -2.53 -19.30 -5.34
CA GLY A 75 -3.11 -17.99 -5.66
C GLY A 75 -2.93 -16.89 -4.58
N GLY A 76 -2.14 -17.10 -3.53
CA GLY A 76 -1.84 -16.13 -2.47
C GLY A 76 -0.87 -14.99 -2.86
N GLY A 77 -0.75 -14.63 -4.14
CA GLY A 77 0.11 -13.52 -4.60
C GLY A 77 1.59 -13.88 -4.81
N VAL A 78 2.00 -15.12 -4.51
CA VAL A 78 3.34 -15.64 -4.76
C VAL A 78 3.27 -16.62 -5.92
N GLY A 79 3.76 -16.23 -7.09
CA GLY A 79 3.78 -17.07 -8.30
C GLY A 79 5.18 -17.62 -8.60
N VAL A 80 5.27 -18.51 -9.59
CA VAL A 80 6.52 -19.14 -10.05
C VAL A 80 7.60 -18.12 -10.46
N SER A 81 7.20 -16.94 -10.91
CA SER A 81 8.12 -15.83 -11.17
C SER A 81 8.93 -15.42 -9.94
N THR A 82 8.39 -15.59 -8.74
CA THR A 82 9.09 -15.35 -7.47
C THR A 82 10.20 -16.38 -7.26
N LEU A 83 9.93 -17.64 -7.56
CA LEU A 83 10.95 -18.70 -7.50
C LEU A 83 12.05 -18.48 -8.54
N LEU A 84 11.68 -18.16 -9.78
CA LEU A 84 12.67 -17.89 -10.84
C LEU A 84 13.51 -16.65 -10.54
N TYR A 85 12.91 -15.63 -9.91
CA TYR A 85 13.64 -14.46 -9.45
C TYR A 85 14.62 -14.81 -8.33
N LEU A 86 14.19 -15.60 -7.35
CA LEU A 86 15.04 -16.08 -6.27
C LEU A 86 16.20 -16.93 -6.82
N ALA A 87 15.91 -17.84 -7.74
CA ALA A 87 16.91 -18.65 -8.40
C ALA A 87 17.94 -17.80 -9.18
N LYS A 88 17.50 -16.75 -9.86
CA LYS A 88 18.39 -15.79 -10.55
C LYS A 88 19.33 -15.06 -9.59
N GLN A 89 18.88 -14.71 -8.39
CA GLN A 89 19.72 -14.09 -7.37
C GLN A 89 20.86 -15.03 -6.93
N HIS A 90 20.64 -16.34 -7.05
CA HIS A 90 21.61 -17.39 -6.73
C HIS A 90 22.36 -17.94 -7.97
N GLY A 91 22.32 -17.22 -9.11
CA GLY A 91 23.11 -17.54 -10.29
C GLY A 91 22.40 -18.36 -11.37
N PHE A 92 21.12 -18.69 -11.18
CA PHE A 92 20.33 -19.36 -12.21
C PHE A 92 20.17 -18.47 -13.45
N LYS A 93 20.48 -19.00 -14.62
CA LYS A 93 20.25 -18.34 -15.91
C LYS A 93 19.18 -19.11 -16.66
N LEU A 94 18.10 -18.44 -17.00
CA LEU A 94 17.10 -19.02 -17.92
C LEU A 94 17.79 -19.47 -19.20
N PRO A 95 17.55 -20.69 -19.69
CA PRO A 95 18.08 -21.15 -20.97
C PRO A 95 17.70 -20.15 -22.06
N ARG A 96 18.68 -19.61 -22.80
CA ARG A 96 18.39 -18.84 -24.01
C ARG A 96 17.84 -19.81 -25.05
N GLN A 97 16.69 -19.53 -25.59
CA GLN A 97 16.15 -20.29 -26.72
C GLN A 97 17.17 -20.23 -27.88
N GLY A 98 17.72 -21.39 -28.19
CA GLY A 98 18.44 -21.62 -29.45
C GLY A 98 17.44 -21.56 -30.62
N GLN A 99 17.93 -21.22 -31.79
CA GLN A 99 17.19 -20.99 -33.03
C GLN A 99 16.32 -22.16 -33.58
N ASP A 100 16.12 -23.27 -32.82
CA ASP A 100 15.44 -24.49 -33.29
C ASP A 100 14.17 -24.87 -32.53
N SER A 101 13.50 -23.95 -31.81
CA SER A 101 12.19 -24.26 -31.27
C SER A 101 11.08 -23.95 -32.30
N LYS A 102 10.48 -24.99 -32.89
CA LYS A 102 9.25 -24.89 -33.69
C LYS A 102 8.18 -24.14 -32.88
N PRO A 103 7.40 -23.24 -33.50
CA PRO A 103 6.35 -22.53 -32.78
C PRO A 103 5.34 -23.53 -32.23
N VAL A 104 4.99 -23.39 -30.94
CA VAL A 104 3.96 -24.21 -30.30
C VAL A 104 2.69 -24.19 -31.15
N SER A 105 2.23 -25.34 -31.60
CA SER A 105 1.08 -25.46 -32.50
C SER A 105 -0.21 -24.97 -31.83
N ALA A 106 -1.19 -24.54 -32.62
CA ALA A 106 -2.51 -24.16 -32.12
C ALA A 106 -3.16 -25.26 -31.28
N ALA A 107 -2.91 -26.55 -31.67
CA ALA A 107 -3.38 -27.72 -30.94
C ALA A 107 -2.75 -27.89 -29.55
N GLU A 108 -1.49 -27.52 -29.40
CA GLU A 108 -0.77 -27.55 -28.12
C GLU A 108 -1.21 -26.43 -27.16
N ARG A 109 -1.50 -25.23 -27.69
CA ARG A 109 -2.11 -24.15 -26.91
C ARG A 109 -3.50 -24.54 -26.43
N GLN A 110 -4.29 -25.17 -27.29
CA GLN A 110 -5.63 -25.61 -26.94
C GLN A 110 -5.60 -26.72 -25.85
N ARG A 111 -4.64 -27.65 -25.93
CA ARG A 111 -4.41 -28.63 -24.85
C ARG A 111 -4.06 -27.99 -23.53
N GLN A 112 -3.16 -26.98 -23.50
CA GLN A 112 -2.78 -26.27 -22.29
C GLN A 112 -3.97 -25.48 -21.70
N ASP A 113 -4.81 -24.87 -22.54
CA ASP A 113 -6.00 -24.16 -22.07
C ASP A 113 -7.08 -25.14 -21.56
N ASP A 114 -7.21 -26.31 -22.19
CA ASP A 114 -8.14 -27.37 -21.74
C ASP A 114 -7.65 -28.00 -20.41
N GLU A 115 -6.35 -28.24 -20.23
CA GLU A 115 -5.77 -28.69 -18.98
C GLU A 115 -5.96 -27.67 -17.87
N ARG A 116 -5.80 -26.37 -18.17
CA ARG A 116 -6.06 -25.28 -17.21
C ARG A 116 -7.53 -25.25 -16.79
N ARG A 117 -8.47 -25.42 -17.75
CA ARG A 117 -9.89 -25.50 -17.44
C ARG A 117 -10.23 -26.70 -16.59
N GLN A 118 -9.67 -27.89 -16.93
CA GLN A 118 -9.86 -29.12 -16.15
C GLN A 118 -9.34 -28.97 -14.71
N ARG A 119 -8.16 -28.34 -14.52
CA ARG A 119 -7.62 -28.05 -13.17
C ARG A 119 -8.53 -27.12 -12.38
N GLN A 120 -9.01 -26.05 -13.02
CA GLN A 120 -9.94 -25.13 -12.38
C GLN A 120 -11.24 -25.81 -11.98
N GLN A 121 -11.80 -26.65 -12.86
CA GLN A 121 -13.00 -27.46 -12.60
C GLN A 121 -12.77 -28.46 -11.44
N ALA A 122 -11.61 -29.08 -11.40
CA ALA A 122 -11.26 -30.00 -10.32
C ALA A 122 -11.11 -29.26 -8.96
N GLU A 123 -10.52 -28.05 -8.94
CA GLU A 123 -10.41 -27.23 -7.75
C GLU A 123 -11.78 -26.75 -7.26
N ASP A 124 -12.62 -26.28 -8.18
CA ASP A 124 -13.99 -25.85 -7.87
C ASP A 124 -14.81 -27.05 -7.34
N ALA A 125 -14.66 -28.24 -7.91
CA ALA A 125 -15.30 -29.48 -7.45
C ALA A 125 -14.81 -29.90 -6.05
N ALA A 126 -13.51 -29.73 -5.75
CA ALA A 126 -12.97 -30.03 -4.42
C ALA A 126 -13.48 -29.04 -3.35
N ILE A 127 -13.61 -27.76 -3.71
CA ILE A 127 -14.24 -26.75 -2.83
C ILE A 127 -15.70 -27.11 -2.59
N GLN A 128 -16.43 -27.46 -3.62
CA GLN A 128 -17.83 -27.86 -3.52
C GLN A 128 -18.00 -29.11 -2.67
N ALA A 129 -17.16 -30.14 -2.86
CA ALA A 129 -17.19 -31.35 -2.03
C ALA A 129 -16.93 -31.04 -0.54
N THR A 130 -16.02 -30.11 -0.25
CA THR A 130 -15.76 -29.67 1.13
C THR A 130 -16.97 -28.95 1.73
N GLN A 131 -17.63 -28.10 0.95
CA GLN A 131 -18.85 -27.40 1.36
C GLN A 131 -20.04 -28.36 1.56
N GLU A 132 -20.18 -29.37 0.72
CA GLU A 132 -21.19 -30.42 0.84
C GLU A 132 -20.98 -31.25 2.14
N ALA A 133 -19.75 -31.63 2.42
CA ALA A 133 -19.42 -32.34 3.66
C ALA A 133 -19.75 -31.48 4.91
N ALA A 134 -19.42 -30.19 4.87
CA ALA A 134 -19.77 -29.27 5.94
C ALA A 134 -21.29 -29.05 6.07
N ALA A 135 -22.03 -29.10 4.97
CA ALA A 135 -23.50 -29.02 4.99
C ALA A 135 -24.14 -30.24 5.66
N VAL A 136 -23.58 -31.45 5.43
CA VAL A 136 -24.03 -32.67 6.15
C VAL A 136 -23.81 -32.55 7.65
N GLU A 137 -22.64 -32.05 8.08
CA GLU A 137 -22.35 -31.81 9.50
C GLU A 137 -23.28 -30.73 10.09
N ALA A 138 -23.53 -29.64 9.36
CA ALA A 138 -24.46 -28.60 9.78
C ALA A 138 -25.89 -29.11 9.92
N ALA A 139 -26.34 -29.99 9.02
CA ALA A 139 -27.64 -30.62 9.09
C ALA A 139 -27.77 -31.54 10.30
N ALA A 140 -26.72 -32.30 10.63
CA ALA A 140 -26.70 -33.14 11.83
C ALA A 140 -26.76 -32.29 13.13
N GLN A 141 -25.96 -31.21 13.19
CA GLN A 141 -25.99 -30.27 14.32
C GLN A 141 -27.36 -29.59 14.45
N TRP A 142 -27.97 -29.19 13.34
CA TRP A 142 -29.30 -28.61 13.35
C TRP A 142 -30.37 -29.58 13.81
N ALA A 143 -30.32 -30.83 13.36
CA ALA A 143 -31.29 -31.86 13.73
C ALA A 143 -31.21 -32.29 15.24
N SER A 144 -30.01 -32.25 15.80
CA SER A 144 -29.78 -32.56 17.20
C SER A 144 -30.20 -31.46 18.18
N ALA A 145 -30.42 -30.25 17.72
CA ALA A 145 -30.77 -29.09 18.54
C ALA A 145 -32.27 -28.97 18.73
N SER A 146 -32.72 -28.52 19.93
CA SER A 146 -34.13 -28.34 20.29
C SER A 146 -34.74 -27.13 19.54
N GLU A 147 -36.02 -27.25 19.21
CA GLU A 147 -36.81 -26.13 18.65
C GLU A 147 -37.25 -25.14 19.75
N THR A 148 -37.27 -25.59 21.00
CA THR A 148 -37.64 -24.77 22.15
C THR A 148 -36.51 -24.75 23.18
N GLY A 149 -36.29 -23.60 23.80
CA GLY A 149 -35.23 -23.46 24.80
C GLY A 149 -35.01 -21.98 25.19
N SER A 150 -33.98 -21.74 26.00
CA SER A 150 -33.53 -20.38 26.34
C SER A 150 -32.07 -20.17 25.90
N SER A 151 -31.70 -18.95 25.67
CA SER A 151 -30.33 -18.55 25.34
C SER A 151 -29.97 -17.25 26.01
N ALA A 152 -28.92 -17.28 26.82
CA ALA A 152 -28.38 -16.09 27.47
C ALA A 152 -27.95 -14.99 26.44
N TYR A 153 -27.71 -15.36 25.20
CA TYR A 153 -27.47 -14.39 24.13
C TYR A 153 -28.74 -13.60 23.77
N LEU A 154 -29.89 -14.29 23.62
CA LEU A 154 -31.17 -13.64 23.31
C LEU A 154 -31.63 -12.75 24.44
N GLU A 155 -31.52 -13.24 25.68
CA GLU A 155 -31.85 -12.48 26.91
C GLU A 155 -31.01 -11.20 27.01
N ARG A 156 -29.69 -11.32 26.87
CA ARG A 156 -28.76 -10.17 26.89
C ARG A 156 -29.04 -9.16 25.77
N LYS A 157 -29.53 -9.64 24.63
CA LYS A 157 -29.87 -8.79 23.48
C LYS A 157 -31.31 -8.29 23.46
N GLY A 158 -32.12 -8.70 24.44
CA GLY A 158 -33.52 -8.29 24.57
C GLY A 158 -34.42 -8.72 23.41
N VAL A 159 -34.08 -9.83 22.72
CA VAL A 159 -34.80 -10.27 21.50
C VAL A 159 -35.33 -11.70 21.65
N GLN A 160 -36.36 -12.01 20.85
CA GLN A 160 -36.93 -13.35 20.76
C GLN A 160 -36.17 -14.22 19.73
N GLY A 161 -36.34 -15.53 19.82
CA GLY A 161 -35.82 -16.50 18.88
C GLY A 161 -36.77 -16.72 17.71
N PHE A 162 -36.33 -16.40 16.48
CA PHE A 162 -37.10 -16.58 15.23
C PHE A 162 -36.39 -17.55 14.32
N GLY A 163 -36.95 -18.75 14.11
CA GLY A 163 -36.40 -19.76 13.20
C GLY A 163 -35.03 -20.29 13.62
N VAL A 164 -34.72 -20.27 14.89
CA VAL A 164 -33.47 -20.75 15.49
C VAL A 164 -33.69 -22.05 16.27
N ARG A 165 -32.59 -22.72 16.60
CA ARG A 165 -32.61 -23.87 17.51
C ARG A 165 -31.66 -23.70 18.70
N TYR A 166 -31.90 -24.44 19.76
CA TYR A 166 -31.17 -24.36 21.00
C TYR A 166 -30.35 -25.63 21.18
N GLY A 167 -29.03 -25.47 21.20
CA GLY A 167 -28.08 -26.55 21.46
C GLY A 167 -27.92 -26.83 22.95
N ALA A 168 -27.23 -27.91 23.28
CA ALA A 168 -26.82 -28.19 24.65
C ALA A 168 -25.99 -27.02 25.20
N ASP A 169 -26.01 -26.82 26.52
CA ASP A 169 -25.24 -25.77 27.20
C ASP A 169 -25.58 -24.32 26.78
N GLY A 170 -26.78 -24.07 26.27
CA GLY A 170 -27.30 -22.74 25.99
C GLY A 170 -26.77 -22.11 24.69
N TRP A 171 -26.15 -22.88 23.82
CA TRP A 171 -25.77 -22.40 22.48
C TRP A 171 -26.99 -22.10 21.61
N LEU A 172 -26.98 -20.97 20.91
CA LEU A 172 -27.99 -20.63 19.93
C LEU A 172 -27.47 -21.02 18.53
N LEU A 173 -28.32 -21.70 17.74
CA LEU A 173 -28.04 -22.12 16.38
C LEU A 173 -28.92 -21.33 15.42
N VAL A 174 -28.26 -20.61 14.50
CA VAL A 174 -28.95 -19.85 13.42
C VAL A 174 -28.60 -20.50 12.08
N PRO A 175 -29.62 -20.94 11.30
CA PRO A 175 -29.36 -21.69 10.06
C PRO A 175 -28.96 -20.75 8.92
N LEU A 176 -28.00 -21.19 8.10
CA LEU A 176 -27.65 -20.51 6.83
C LEU A 176 -28.21 -21.35 5.68
N ARG A 177 -29.20 -20.79 4.99
CA ARG A 177 -29.89 -21.46 3.89
C ARG A 177 -29.67 -20.73 2.56
N ASP A 178 -29.74 -21.47 1.46
CA ASP A 178 -29.78 -20.85 0.14
C ASP A 178 -31.22 -20.43 -0.22
N GLY A 179 -31.36 -19.88 -1.43
CA GLY A 179 -32.66 -19.43 -1.91
C GLY A 179 -33.70 -20.52 -2.10
N ASP A 180 -33.29 -21.79 -2.16
CA ASP A 180 -34.17 -22.94 -2.28
C ASP A 180 -34.47 -23.58 -0.92
N GLY A 181 -34.02 -22.97 0.17
CA GLY A 181 -34.25 -23.39 1.55
C GLY A 181 -33.31 -24.47 2.05
N ARG A 182 -32.36 -24.94 1.24
CA ARG A 182 -31.38 -25.95 1.62
C ARG A 182 -30.42 -25.38 2.69
N LEU A 183 -30.23 -26.14 3.77
CA LEU A 183 -29.26 -25.81 4.82
C LEU A 183 -27.84 -26.13 4.36
N TRP A 184 -26.96 -25.15 4.37
CA TRP A 184 -25.53 -25.24 4.02
C TRP A 184 -24.60 -25.07 5.20
N ASN A 185 -25.01 -24.33 6.21
CA ASN A 185 -24.18 -24.03 7.37
C ASN A 185 -25.05 -23.65 8.57
N VAL A 186 -24.48 -23.63 9.75
CA VAL A 186 -25.10 -23.14 10.98
C VAL A 186 -24.13 -22.17 11.67
N GLN A 187 -24.62 -20.98 12.00
CA GLN A 187 -23.91 -20.08 12.92
C GLN A 187 -24.27 -20.47 14.35
N ARG A 188 -23.25 -20.86 15.11
CA ARG A 188 -23.40 -21.13 16.54
C ARG A 188 -22.99 -19.89 17.32
N ILE A 189 -23.85 -19.46 18.25
CA ILE A 189 -23.62 -18.30 19.12
C ILE A 189 -23.48 -18.80 20.54
N ALA A 190 -22.37 -18.48 21.18
CA ALA A 190 -22.08 -18.92 22.53
C ALA A 190 -22.95 -18.18 23.57
N PRO A 191 -23.36 -18.84 24.68
CA PRO A 191 -24.14 -18.20 25.75
C PRO A 191 -23.38 -17.05 26.41
N VAL A 192 -22.06 -17.14 26.51
CA VAL A 192 -21.19 -16.13 27.12
C VAL A 192 -20.22 -15.58 26.07
N LYS A 193 -20.11 -14.26 25.97
CA LYS A 193 -19.13 -13.62 25.12
C LYS A 193 -17.75 -13.70 25.77
N PRO A 194 -16.72 -14.26 25.10
CA PRO A 194 -15.38 -14.32 25.66
C PRO A 194 -14.78 -12.90 25.81
N ALA A 195 -13.89 -12.72 26.77
CA ALA A 195 -13.24 -11.44 27.04
C ALA A 195 -12.44 -10.91 25.84
N ARG A 196 -11.94 -11.80 24.98
CA ARG A 196 -11.28 -11.48 23.70
C ARG A 196 -11.82 -12.41 22.59
N GLY A 197 -12.12 -11.85 21.42
CA GLY A 197 -12.60 -12.61 20.27
C GLY A 197 -14.10 -12.48 20.03
N THR A 198 -14.68 -13.43 19.29
CA THR A 198 -16.10 -13.46 18.91
C THR A 198 -16.85 -14.56 19.66
N ASP A 199 -18.14 -14.32 19.91
CA ASP A 199 -19.09 -15.33 20.39
C ASP A 199 -19.82 -16.07 19.26
N LYS A 200 -19.56 -15.72 17.98
CA LYS A 200 -20.24 -16.25 16.79
C LYS A 200 -19.29 -17.12 15.97
N PHE A 201 -19.66 -18.36 15.72
CA PHE A 201 -18.82 -19.34 15.01
C PHE A 201 -19.61 -20.00 13.87
N LEU A 202 -18.95 -20.13 12.71
CA LEU A 202 -19.46 -20.88 11.56
C LEU A 202 -18.78 -22.23 11.43
N GLY A 203 -19.44 -23.21 10.83
CA GLY A 203 -18.85 -24.52 10.55
C GLY A 203 -17.62 -24.37 9.65
N LYS A 204 -16.51 -25.06 10.00
CA LYS A 204 -15.25 -25.01 9.27
C LYS A 204 -15.41 -25.59 7.85
N GLY A 205 -14.97 -24.87 6.83
CA GLY A 205 -15.11 -25.30 5.44
C GLY A 205 -16.51 -25.09 4.84
N GLY A 206 -17.50 -24.68 5.66
CA GLY A 206 -18.87 -24.46 5.20
C GLY A 206 -19.04 -23.20 4.34
N ARG A 207 -19.95 -23.26 3.39
CA ARG A 207 -20.36 -22.14 2.55
C ARG A 207 -20.99 -21.03 3.40
N LYS A 208 -20.77 -19.78 3.05
CA LYS A 208 -21.43 -18.60 3.65
C LYS A 208 -21.96 -17.65 2.57
N SER A 209 -21.21 -17.46 1.49
CA SER A 209 -21.55 -16.53 0.44
C SER A 209 -22.89 -16.87 -0.23
N GLY A 210 -23.79 -15.88 -0.31
CA GLY A 210 -25.11 -16.03 -0.87
C GLY A 210 -26.10 -16.84 -0.02
N LEU A 211 -25.78 -17.10 1.24
CA LEU A 211 -26.70 -17.75 2.20
C LEU A 211 -27.26 -16.72 3.17
N TRP A 212 -28.49 -17.00 3.62
CA TRP A 212 -29.21 -16.14 4.56
C TRP A 212 -30.09 -16.93 5.53
N HIS A 213 -30.59 -16.22 6.52
CA HIS A 213 -31.66 -16.67 7.40
C HIS A 213 -32.81 -15.65 7.35
N VAL A 214 -34.03 -16.12 7.39
CA VAL A 214 -35.25 -15.30 7.29
C VAL A 214 -36.01 -15.32 8.62
N LEU A 215 -36.37 -14.14 9.08
CA LEU A 215 -37.32 -13.93 10.18
C LEU A 215 -38.65 -13.45 9.56
N GLY A 216 -39.73 -14.14 9.78
CA GLY A 216 -41.03 -13.90 9.14
C GLY A 216 -41.16 -14.63 7.80
N ASP A 217 -42.12 -14.19 6.96
CA ASP A 217 -42.44 -14.81 5.66
C ASP A 217 -42.15 -13.81 4.51
N LEU A 218 -41.39 -14.26 3.52
CA LEU A 218 -41.04 -13.49 2.32
C LEU A 218 -42.14 -13.55 1.24
N ALA A 219 -43.11 -14.48 1.35
CA ALA A 219 -44.12 -14.68 0.33
C ALA A 219 -45.07 -13.49 0.24
N GLY A 220 -45.08 -12.80 -0.91
CA GLY A 220 -45.93 -11.61 -1.13
C GLY A 220 -45.55 -10.36 -0.34
N ALA A 221 -44.41 -10.33 0.28
CA ALA A 221 -43.96 -9.18 1.07
C ALA A 221 -43.71 -7.95 0.18
N ALA A 222 -44.32 -6.80 0.51
CA ALA A 222 -44.07 -5.53 -0.19
C ALA A 222 -42.77 -4.89 0.24
N VAL A 223 -42.29 -5.13 1.46
CA VAL A 223 -41.05 -4.63 2.06
C VAL A 223 -40.29 -5.78 2.67
N VAL A 224 -38.99 -5.86 2.38
CA VAL A 224 -38.07 -6.84 2.98
C VAL A 224 -36.86 -6.10 3.56
N LEU A 225 -36.63 -6.27 4.84
CA LEU A 225 -35.46 -5.70 5.53
C LEU A 225 -34.27 -6.65 5.42
N VAL A 226 -33.06 -6.11 5.30
CA VAL A 226 -31.82 -6.87 5.28
C VAL A 226 -30.87 -6.32 6.34
N ALA A 227 -30.37 -7.17 7.24
CA ALA A 227 -29.45 -6.80 8.30
C ALA A 227 -28.21 -7.68 8.33
N GLU A 228 -27.13 -7.19 8.95
CA GLU A 228 -25.87 -7.95 9.05
C GLU A 228 -25.95 -9.06 10.10
N GLY A 229 -26.53 -8.79 11.25
CA GLY A 229 -26.52 -9.67 12.41
C GLY A 229 -27.88 -10.16 12.85
N TYR A 230 -27.92 -11.33 13.53
CA TYR A 230 -29.17 -11.92 14.00
C TYR A 230 -29.92 -11.04 15.00
N ALA A 231 -29.23 -10.47 16.03
CA ALA A 231 -29.90 -9.62 17.03
C ALA A 231 -30.48 -8.34 16.42
N THR A 232 -29.76 -7.71 15.50
CA THR A 232 -30.23 -6.56 14.72
C THR A 232 -31.48 -6.91 13.93
N ALA A 233 -31.45 -8.07 13.22
CA ALA A 233 -32.61 -8.55 12.46
C ALA A 233 -33.82 -8.86 13.36
N ALA A 234 -33.59 -9.49 14.52
CA ALA A 234 -34.67 -9.79 15.46
C ALA A 234 -35.30 -8.51 16.03
N SER A 235 -34.51 -7.48 16.39
CA SER A 235 -35.02 -6.18 16.82
C SER A 235 -35.89 -5.52 15.75
N LEU A 236 -35.41 -5.55 14.50
CA LEU A 236 -36.14 -5.00 13.34
C LEU A 236 -37.46 -5.76 13.10
N HIS A 237 -37.45 -7.10 13.17
CA HIS A 237 -38.64 -7.91 12.98
C HIS A 237 -39.66 -7.67 14.10
N MET A 238 -39.20 -7.62 15.34
CA MET A 238 -40.06 -7.32 16.52
C MET A 238 -40.67 -5.90 16.42
N ALA A 239 -39.93 -4.95 15.89
CA ALA A 239 -40.39 -3.55 15.75
C ALA A 239 -41.42 -3.38 14.61
N THR A 240 -41.20 -4.03 13.47
CA THR A 240 -41.94 -3.72 12.24
C THR A 240 -42.92 -4.83 11.83
N ALA A 241 -42.78 -6.03 12.34
CA ALA A 241 -43.44 -7.26 11.90
C ALA A 241 -43.17 -7.62 10.41
N TRP A 242 -42.32 -6.91 9.73
CA TRP A 242 -41.89 -7.21 8.35
C TRP A 242 -40.89 -8.34 8.31
N PRO A 243 -40.80 -9.07 7.18
CA PRO A 243 -39.74 -10.05 7.02
C PRO A 243 -38.36 -9.40 7.00
N VAL A 244 -37.45 -10.01 7.76
CA VAL A 244 -36.07 -9.55 7.88
C VAL A 244 -35.12 -10.68 7.50
N VAL A 245 -34.14 -10.38 6.67
CA VAL A 245 -33.14 -11.31 6.20
C VAL A 245 -31.78 -11.01 6.82
N VAL A 246 -31.19 -12.02 7.46
CA VAL A 246 -29.85 -11.95 8.06
C VAL A 246 -28.80 -12.34 7.03
N ALA A 247 -27.86 -11.45 6.75
CA ALA A 247 -26.74 -11.69 5.83
C ALA A 247 -25.47 -12.23 6.50
N PHE A 248 -25.44 -12.28 7.83
CA PHE A 248 -24.34 -12.75 8.69
C PHE A 248 -23.07 -11.92 8.72
N ASP A 249 -22.78 -11.12 7.71
CA ASP A 249 -21.75 -10.06 7.74
C ASP A 249 -21.92 -9.07 6.57
N ALA A 250 -21.20 -7.95 6.67
CA ALA A 250 -21.19 -6.87 5.69
C ALA A 250 -20.70 -7.30 4.29
N GLY A 251 -19.87 -8.35 4.19
CA GLY A 251 -19.36 -8.87 2.92
C GLY A 251 -20.40 -9.66 2.13
N ASN A 252 -21.35 -10.27 2.82
CA ASN A 252 -22.41 -11.07 2.23
C ASN A 252 -23.67 -10.26 1.88
N LEU A 253 -23.83 -9.04 2.42
CA LEU A 253 -25.00 -8.17 2.18
C LEU A 253 -25.31 -8.00 0.69
N MET A 254 -24.30 -7.77 -0.16
CA MET A 254 -24.48 -7.57 -1.60
C MET A 254 -25.02 -8.82 -2.30
N HIS A 255 -24.51 -9.99 -1.94
CA HIS A 255 -24.95 -11.26 -2.52
C HIS A 255 -26.38 -11.58 -2.13
N VAL A 256 -26.72 -11.37 -0.86
CA VAL A 256 -28.07 -11.60 -0.31
C VAL A 256 -29.08 -10.63 -0.93
N ALA A 257 -28.80 -9.32 -0.93
CA ALA A 257 -29.70 -8.32 -1.48
C ALA A 257 -30.01 -8.53 -2.98
N LYS A 258 -28.98 -8.86 -3.79
CA LYS A 258 -29.18 -9.20 -5.20
C LYS A 258 -30.01 -10.45 -5.41
N ALA A 259 -29.77 -11.48 -4.59
CA ALA A 259 -30.56 -12.72 -4.67
C ALA A 259 -32.03 -12.51 -4.27
N LEU A 260 -32.27 -11.67 -3.27
CA LEU A 260 -33.63 -11.27 -2.85
C LEU A 260 -34.32 -10.46 -3.95
N GLN A 261 -33.67 -9.47 -4.53
CA GLN A 261 -34.22 -8.69 -5.64
C GLN A 261 -34.59 -9.55 -6.84
N ALA A 262 -33.73 -10.51 -7.19
CA ALA A 262 -34.00 -11.41 -8.31
C ALA A 262 -35.20 -12.35 -8.06
N ARG A 263 -35.46 -12.77 -6.81
CA ARG A 263 -36.54 -13.70 -6.44
C ARG A 263 -37.84 -12.98 -6.04
N HIS A 264 -37.73 -11.76 -5.52
CA HIS A 264 -38.85 -10.96 -5.03
C HIS A 264 -38.83 -9.57 -5.69
N ALA A 265 -38.89 -9.54 -7.04
CA ALA A 265 -38.72 -8.32 -7.84
C ALA A 265 -39.75 -7.19 -7.52
N GLY A 266 -40.89 -7.52 -6.89
CA GLY A 266 -41.89 -6.55 -6.45
C GLY A 266 -41.71 -5.99 -5.04
N ALA A 267 -40.74 -6.52 -4.28
CA ALA A 267 -40.52 -6.08 -2.91
C ALA A 267 -39.49 -4.95 -2.85
N LEU A 268 -39.78 -3.94 -2.01
CA LEU A 268 -38.77 -2.92 -1.65
C LEU A 268 -37.76 -3.54 -0.71
N VAL A 269 -36.49 -3.59 -1.11
CA VAL A 269 -35.39 -4.04 -0.27
C VAL A 269 -34.86 -2.86 0.53
N VAL A 270 -34.96 -2.96 1.86
CA VAL A 270 -34.45 -1.97 2.81
C VAL A 270 -33.21 -2.53 3.50
N VAL A 271 -32.07 -1.90 3.30
CA VAL A 271 -30.80 -2.34 3.89
C VAL A 271 -30.57 -1.60 5.22
N CYS A 272 -30.72 -2.31 6.32
CA CYS A 272 -30.52 -1.79 7.68
C CYS A 272 -29.05 -1.98 8.08
N GLY A 273 -28.26 -0.92 7.87
CA GLY A 273 -26.81 -0.94 8.09
C GLY A 273 -26.39 -0.58 9.51
N ASP A 274 -25.20 -1.07 9.89
CA ASP A 274 -24.53 -0.63 11.12
C ASP A 274 -23.98 0.79 10.95
N ASP A 275 -24.06 1.62 11.99
CA ASP A 275 -23.49 2.97 12.02
C ASP A 275 -22.22 3.00 12.88
N ASP A 276 -21.07 2.74 12.28
CA ASP A 276 -19.77 2.66 12.93
C ASP A 276 -19.20 4.06 13.29
N THR A 277 -19.94 4.87 14.09
CA THR A 277 -19.55 6.23 14.50
C THR A 277 -18.20 6.25 15.22
N GLY A 278 -17.90 5.27 16.07
CA GLY A 278 -16.60 5.13 16.74
C GLY A 278 -15.44 4.86 15.77
N THR A 279 -15.67 4.17 14.67
CA THR A 279 -14.68 4.00 13.59
C THR A 279 -14.58 5.27 12.76
N GLN A 280 -15.70 5.93 12.51
CA GLN A 280 -15.73 7.21 11.78
C GLN A 280 -14.97 8.30 12.54
N ALA A 281 -15.13 8.41 13.86
CA ALA A 281 -14.40 9.38 14.68
C ALA A 281 -12.87 9.16 14.63
N ARG A 282 -12.42 7.90 14.55
CA ARG A 282 -10.99 7.54 14.49
C ARG A 282 -10.40 7.61 13.09
N THR A 283 -11.17 7.33 12.04
CA THR A 283 -10.64 7.09 10.68
C THR A 283 -11.19 8.04 9.62
N GLY A 284 -12.16 8.89 9.98
CA GLY A 284 -12.87 9.76 9.04
C GLY A 284 -13.84 9.01 8.10
N ARG A 285 -13.98 7.68 8.22
CA ARG A 285 -14.84 6.85 7.35
C ARG A 285 -15.73 5.94 8.18
N ASN A 286 -16.97 5.77 7.72
CA ASN A 286 -17.94 4.85 8.28
C ASN A 286 -18.11 3.65 7.33
N PRO A 287 -17.43 2.49 7.59
CA PRO A 287 -17.48 1.36 6.68
C PRO A 287 -18.85 0.68 6.61
N GLY A 288 -19.59 0.65 7.72
CA GLY A 288 -20.94 0.09 7.79
C GLY A 288 -21.89 0.87 6.89
N ARG A 289 -21.96 2.21 7.06
CA ARG A 289 -22.75 3.09 6.21
C ARG A 289 -22.41 2.96 4.74
N GLY A 290 -21.14 3.08 4.38
CA GLY A 290 -20.73 3.04 2.97
C GLY A 290 -21.08 1.74 2.27
N LYS A 291 -21.03 0.60 2.97
CA LYS A 291 -21.44 -0.70 2.42
C LYS A 291 -22.94 -0.81 2.25
N ALA A 292 -23.73 -0.46 3.27
CA ALA A 292 -25.19 -0.53 3.22
C ALA A 292 -25.76 0.36 2.12
N GLU A 293 -25.25 1.60 1.98
CA GLU A 293 -25.65 2.52 0.90
C GLU A 293 -25.28 2.00 -0.49
N ALA A 294 -24.13 1.36 -0.65
CA ALA A 294 -23.70 0.75 -1.92
C ALA A 294 -24.61 -0.43 -2.28
N VAL A 295 -25.00 -1.26 -1.31
CA VAL A 295 -25.92 -2.39 -1.51
C VAL A 295 -27.31 -1.88 -1.88
N ALA A 296 -27.88 -0.96 -1.12
CA ALA A 296 -29.21 -0.37 -1.39
C ALA A 296 -29.26 0.23 -2.81
N ARG A 297 -28.26 0.99 -3.20
CA ARG A 297 -28.13 1.55 -4.57
C ARG A 297 -28.11 0.47 -5.64
N ALA A 298 -27.42 -0.64 -5.39
CA ALA A 298 -27.26 -1.72 -6.37
C ALA A 298 -28.53 -2.52 -6.61
N VAL A 299 -29.49 -2.50 -5.66
CA VAL A 299 -30.77 -3.20 -5.74
C VAL A 299 -31.97 -2.27 -5.88
N GLY A 300 -31.75 -0.98 -6.10
CA GLY A 300 -32.83 0.01 -6.20
C GLY A 300 -33.65 0.19 -4.92
N GLY A 301 -33.06 -0.14 -3.77
CA GLY A 301 -33.65 -0.05 -2.45
C GLY A 301 -33.19 1.18 -1.67
N VAL A 302 -33.46 1.19 -0.35
CA VAL A 302 -33.07 2.27 0.57
C VAL A 302 -32.16 1.73 1.68
N ALA A 303 -31.16 2.51 2.10
CA ALA A 303 -30.35 2.22 3.27
C ALA A 303 -30.87 3.01 4.47
N VAL A 304 -31.00 2.36 5.62
CA VAL A 304 -31.46 2.93 6.88
C VAL A 304 -30.45 2.67 7.97
N PHE A 305 -30.24 3.64 8.85
CA PHE A 305 -29.25 3.57 9.92
C PHE A 305 -29.88 3.93 11.26
N PRO A 306 -29.46 3.33 12.37
CA PRO A 306 -29.95 3.72 13.67
C PRO A 306 -29.53 5.15 14.01
N VAL A 307 -30.36 5.83 14.79
CA VAL A 307 -30.16 7.23 15.22
C VAL A 307 -30.10 7.34 16.73
N GLU A 308 -29.46 8.41 17.23
CA GLU A 308 -29.36 8.73 18.67
C GLU A 308 -28.88 7.54 19.51
N LEU A 309 -27.80 6.88 19.05
CA LEU A 309 -27.25 5.72 19.73
C LEU A 309 -26.51 6.10 21.03
N PRO A 310 -26.52 5.24 22.06
CA PRO A 310 -25.68 5.43 23.23
C PRO A 310 -24.19 5.30 22.85
N ASP A 311 -23.31 5.80 23.72
CA ASP A 311 -21.86 5.70 23.55
C ASP A 311 -21.40 4.26 23.28
N GLY A 312 -20.77 4.04 22.12
CA GLY A 312 -20.34 2.73 21.67
C GLY A 312 -21.39 1.88 20.97
N GLY A 313 -22.64 2.33 20.87
CA GLY A 313 -23.71 1.69 20.09
C GLY A 313 -23.47 1.86 18.59
N LYS A 314 -23.96 0.92 17.77
CA LYS A 314 -23.73 0.94 16.32
C LYS A 314 -24.84 0.31 15.47
N ASP A 315 -25.74 -0.47 16.06
CA ASP A 315 -26.75 -1.21 15.32
C ASP A 315 -28.17 -1.01 15.87
N PHE A 316 -29.20 -1.51 15.15
CA PHE A 316 -30.59 -1.38 15.55
C PHE A 316 -30.96 -2.18 16.80
N ASN A 317 -30.15 -3.15 17.21
CA ASN A 317 -30.36 -3.80 18.51
C ASN A 317 -29.88 -2.88 19.65
N ASP A 318 -28.80 -2.14 19.46
CA ASP A 318 -28.35 -1.14 20.44
C ASP A 318 -29.39 0.00 20.55
N MET A 319 -29.99 0.43 19.43
CA MET A 319 -31.10 1.38 19.43
C MET A 319 -32.35 0.82 20.13
N HIS A 320 -32.71 -0.43 19.84
CA HIS A 320 -33.83 -1.11 20.53
C HIS A 320 -33.63 -1.13 22.06
N GLN A 321 -32.42 -1.51 22.51
CA GLN A 321 -32.13 -1.58 23.95
C GLN A 321 -32.14 -0.20 24.63
N ALA A 322 -31.77 0.87 23.91
CA ALA A 322 -31.71 2.21 24.46
C ALA A 322 -33.04 2.98 24.37
N GLN A 323 -33.81 2.79 23.31
CA GLN A 323 -34.96 3.63 22.96
C GLN A 323 -36.27 2.85 22.79
N GLY A 324 -36.21 1.52 22.78
CA GLY A 324 -37.37 0.66 22.58
C GLY A 324 -37.70 0.33 21.12
N LEU A 325 -38.64 -0.57 20.91
CA LEU A 325 -39.05 -1.05 19.57
C LEU A 325 -39.76 0.00 18.75
N GLU A 326 -40.53 0.89 19.36
CA GLU A 326 -41.27 1.96 18.69
C GLU A 326 -40.33 2.95 17.99
N ALA A 327 -39.22 3.30 18.62
CA ALA A 327 -38.19 4.14 18.00
C ALA A 327 -37.57 3.50 16.76
N VAL A 328 -37.29 2.18 16.84
CA VAL A 328 -36.77 1.40 15.69
C VAL A 328 -37.79 1.39 14.54
N GLN A 329 -39.06 1.15 14.83
CA GLN A 329 -40.17 1.17 13.85
C GLN A 329 -40.26 2.54 13.17
N THR A 330 -40.29 3.61 13.94
CA THR A 330 -40.38 4.99 13.47
C THR A 330 -39.20 5.34 12.54
N CYS A 331 -37.98 4.96 12.93
CA CYS A 331 -36.77 5.21 12.14
C CYS A 331 -36.84 4.54 10.76
N VAL A 332 -37.25 3.27 10.71
CA VAL A 332 -37.37 2.52 9.46
C VAL A 332 -38.51 3.05 8.58
N GLN A 333 -39.65 3.34 9.19
CA GLN A 333 -40.84 3.89 8.46
C GLN A 333 -40.55 5.25 7.84
N GLN A 334 -39.92 6.15 8.58
CA GLN A 334 -39.57 7.50 8.07
C GLN A 334 -38.63 7.42 6.85
N ALA A 335 -37.71 6.48 6.82
CA ALA A 335 -36.82 6.32 5.69
C ALA A 335 -37.54 5.79 4.44
N ILE A 336 -38.54 4.93 4.61
CA ILE A 336 -39.36 4.42 3.52
C ILE A 336 -40.30 5.54 3.01
N ASP A 337 -40.90 6.31 3.92
CA ASP A 337 -41.78 7.44 3.56
C ASP A 337 -41.00 8.53 2.80
N ALA A 338 -39.77 8.82 3.23
CA ALA A 338 -38.85 9.72 2.52
C ALA A 338 -38.48 9.24 1.11
N LEU A 339 -38.41 7.92 0.88
CA LEU A 339 -38.20 7.35 -0.45
C LEU A 339 -39.47 7.58 -1.32
N HIS A 340 -40.65 7.26 -0.80
CA HIS A 340 -41.92 7.44 -1.51
C HIS A 340 -42.20 8.93 -1.85
N ALA A 341 -41.84 9.86 -0.96
CA ALA A 341 -41.92 11.28 -1.22
C ALA A 341 -41.02 11.78 -2.35
N LYS A 342 -39.84 11.15 -2.49
CA LYS A 342 -38.91 11.45 -3.59
C LYS A 342 -39.32 10.84 -4.93
N THR A 343 -40.04 9.74 -4.93
CA THR A 343 -40.53 9.07 -6.16
C THR A 343 -41.92 9.58 -6.60
N GLY A 344 -42.73 10.06 -5.68
CA GLY A 344 -44.05 10.63 -5.94
C GLY A 344 -44.09 12.12 -6.34
N GLY A 345 -42.95 12.81 -6.39
CA GLY A 345 -42.88 14.26 -6.67
C GLY A 345 -42.83 14.66 -8.14
N ASN A 346 -43.03 13.75 -9.11
CA ASN A 346 -42.97 14.08 -10.56
C ASN A 346 -44.32 14.06 -11.30
N ASP A 347 -45.45 13.88 -10.59
CA ASP A 347 -46.77 13.94 -11.23
C ASP A 347 -47.75 14.80 -10.41
N ALA A 348 -47.54 16.11 -10.42
CA ALA A 348 -48.58 17.06 -10.00
C ALA A 348 -48.44 18.37 -10.78
N GLY A 349 -49.12 18.42 -11.91
CA GLY A 349 -49.30 19.70 -12.64
C GLY A 349 -49.96 19.58 -14.00
N ALA A 350 -51.26 19.20 -14.07
CA ALA A 350 -52.21 19.77 -15.05
C ALA A 350 -53.62 19.19 -14.87
N GLY A 351 -54.56 20.00 -14.36
CA GLY A 351 -55.87 20.30 -14.87
C GLY A 351 -56.94 19.24 -14.88
N GLN A 352 -57.84 19.42 -13.98
CA GLN A 352 -59.28 19.11 -13.93
C GLN A 352 -59.98 18.82 -15.27
N GLY A 353 -60.82 17.81 -15.30
CA GLY A 353 -62.00 17.77 -16.20
C GLY A 353 -62.49 16.36 -16.56
N GLY A 354 -63.41 15.83 -15.77
CA GLY A 354 -64.67 15.18 -16.07
C GLY A 354 -64.73 14.03 -17.03
N GLY A 355 -65.39 12.96 -16.59
CA GLY A 355 -66.30 12.18 -17.41
C GLY A 355 -66.01 10.73 -17.63
N ALA A 356 -66.86 9.94 -17.01
CA ALA A 356 -67.09 8.51 -17.12
C ALA A 356 -67.11 7.88 -18.53
N GLY A 357 -66.80 6.58 -18.63
CA GLY A 357 -67.30 5.71 -19.71
C GLY A 357 -66.44 4.55 -20.08
N LEU A 358 -66.62 3.45 -19.45
CA LEU A 358 -66.86 2.11 -19.91
C LEU A 358 -66.28 1.60 -21.27
N LEU A 359 -65.63 0.48 -21.21
CA LEU A 359 -65.72 -0.75 -22.05
C LEU A 359 -64.99 -0.83 -23.38
N SER A 360 -64.19 -1.79 -23.50
CA SER A 360 -64.17 -3.07 -24.21
C SER A 360 -63.23 -3.19 -25.38
N SER A 361 -62.35 -4.22 -25.22
CA SER A 361 -62.01 -5.30 -26.17
C SER A 361 -61.73 -5.01 -27.65
N GLY A 362 -60.70 -5.64 -28.14
CA GLY A 362 -60.63 -6.15 -29.48
C GLY A 362 -59.31 -6.14 -30.17
N ALA A 363 -58.72 -7.28 -30.13
CA ALA A 363 -57.86 -8.01 -30.99
C ALA A 363 -57.64 -7.53 -32.45
N GLY A 364 -56.41 -7.75 -32.95
CA GLY A 364 -56.23 -8.43 -34.24
C GLY A 364 -55.68 -7.66 -35.40
N GLY A 365 -54.55 -8.18 -35.90
CA GLY A 365 -54.38 -8.42 -37.31
C GLY A 365 -53.45 -7.59 -38.13
N SER A 366 -52.22 -8.09 -38.25
CA SER A 366 -51.44 -8.51 -39.43
C SER A 366 -51.73 -7.89 -40.83
N GLY A 367 -50.60 -7.65 -41.54
CA GLY A 367 -50.46 -7.63 -43.01
C GLY A 367 -50.14 -6.25 -43.57
N GLY A 368 -49.06 -6.01 -44.26
CA GLY A 368 -48.44 -6.68 -45.33
C GLY A 368 -48.61 -5.91 -46.62
N GLY A 369 -47.52 -5.54 -47.31
CA GLY A 369 -47.59 -5.39 -48.78
C GLY A 369 -47.30 -3.99 -49.33
N ASN A 370 -46.09 -3.67 -49.70
CA ASN A 370 -45.56 -3.60 -51.09
C ASN A 370 -46.22 -2.64 -52.10
N GLY A 371 -45.37 -1.77 -52.75
CA GLY A 371 -45.54 -1.46 -54.20
C GLY A 371 -45.68 0.00 -54.58
N GLY A 372 -44.60 0.62 -54.98
CA GLY A 372 -44.38 0.91 -56.37
C GLY A 372 -44.90 2.24 -56.95
N GLY A 373 -43.95 3.08 -57.34
CA GLY A 373 -43.94 3.53 -58.70
C GLY A 373 -44.27 4.98 -59.05
N ARG A 374 -43.24 5.71 -59.47
CA ARG A 374 -43.18 6.57 -60.68
C ARG A 374 -43.93 7.91 -60.77
N GLY A 375 -43.09 8.88 -61.12
CA GLY A 375 -43.35 9.91 -62.12
C GLY A 375 -43.67 11.31 -61.60
N GLY A 376 -42.80 12.28 -61.63
CA GLY A 376 -42.32 12.99 -62.80
C GLY A 376 -43.17 14.18 -63.18
N LYS A 377 -42.67 15.40 -62.86
CA LYS A 377 -42.60 16.48 -63.86
C LYS A 377 -42.01 17.79 -63.26
N ARG A 378 -41.08 18.33 -64.04
CA ARG A 378 -40.48 19.64 -63.94
C ARG A 378 -41.45 20.77 -64.17
N LYS A 379 -41.22 21.93 -63.53
CA LYS A 379 -41.16 23.31 -63.98
C LYS A 379 -41.37 24.21 -62.74
N GLY A 380 -40.71 25.31 -62.55
CA GLY A 380 -39.94 26.23 -63.34
C GLY A 380 -39.24 27.20 -62.39
N ALA A 381 -38.19 27.79 -62.91
CA ALA A 381 -37.28 28.73 -62.28
C ALA A 381 -37.99 30.01 -61.84
N SER A 382 -37.59 30.54 -60.67
CA SER A 382 -37.49 31.95 -60.45
C SER A 382 -36.35 32.21 -59.43
N SER A 383 -35.46 33.07 -59.84
CA SER A 383 -34.28 33.67 -59.34
C SER A 383 -34.19 33.84 -57.81
N ALA A 384 -33.03 33.51 -57.37
CA ALA A 384 -32.46 33.73 -56.02
C ALA A 384 -32.38 35.21 -55.62
N PRO A 385 -32.17 35.49 -54.34
CA PRO A 385 -30.95 36.20 -53.98
C PRO A 385 -29.98 35.32 -53.21
N ASP A 386 -28.73 35.56 -53.57
CA ASP A 386 -27.53 34.91 -53.09
C ASP A 386 -27.24 35.15 -51.58
N ASP A 387 -26.41 34.29 -51.04
CA ASP A 387 -25.66 34.39 -49.80
C ASP A 387 -26.41 34.06 -48.48
N GLU A 388 -26.83 32.79 -48.34
CA GLU A 388 -26.80 32.15 -47.01
C GLU A 388 -25.63 31.17 -46.93
N PRO A 389 -24.76 31.26 -45.92
CA PRO A 389 -23.64 30.34 -45.78
C PRO A 389 -24.15 28.91 -45.64
N VAL A 390 -23.74 28.03 -46.54
CA VAL A 390 -23.87 26.59 -46.40
C VAL A 390 -22.97 26.20 -45.27
N TRP A 391 -23.51 25.98 -44.05
CA TRP A 391 -22.72 25.51 -42.96
C TRP A 391 -22.35 24.06 -43.20
N ASP A 392 -21.08 23.82 -43.58
CA ASP A 392 -20.49 22.48 -43.62
C ASP A 392 -20.38 21.90 -42.21
N ASP A 393 -20.29 22.75 -41.21
CA ASP A 393 -20.27 22.44 -39.77
C ASP A 393 -21.48 23.08 -39.07
N PRO A 394 -22.38 22.27 -38.46
CA PRO A 394 -23.56 22.81 -37.78
C PRO A 394 -23.23 23.48 -36.43
N PHE A 395 -21.99 23.55 -36.02
CA PHE A 395 -21.56 24.15 -34.76
C PHE A 395 -20.75 25.42 -35.00
N THR A 396 -21.05 26.47 -34.24
CA THR A 396 -20.19 27.66 -34.13
C THR A 396 -19.72 27.86 -32.71
N LEU A 397 -18.53 28.44 -32.60
CA LEU A 397 -17.85 28.77 -31.35
C LEU A 397 -17.52 30.27 -31.38
N ASP A 398 -18.04 31.00 -30.40
CA ASP A 398 -17.74 32.42 -30.18
C ASP A 398 -17.54 32.70 -28.68
N ASP A 399 -17.33 33.96 -28.30
CA ASP A 399 -17.17 34.39 -26.91
C ASP A 399 -18.39 34.07 -26.02
N GLY A 400 -19.57 33.91 -26.61
CA GLY A 400 -20.83 33.57 -25.96
C GLY A 400 -20.96 32.07 -25.67
N GLY A 401 -20.19 31.24 -26.38
CA GLY A 401 -20.17 29.77 -26.19
C GLY A 401 -20.22 28.97 -27.48
N VAL A 402 -20.59 27.71 -27.32
CA VAL A 402 -20.82 26.77 -28.41
C VAL A 402 -22.31 26.76 -28.75
N TRP A 403 -22.59 26.95 -30.06
CA TRP A 403 -23.93 26.97 -30.58
C TRP A 403 -24.13 25.91 -31.67
N PHE A 404 -25.34 25.34 -31.71
CA PHE A 404 -25.76 24.41 -32.77
C PHE A 404 -26.79 25.07 -33.67
N HIS A 405 -26.52 25.04 -35.00
CA HIS A 405 -27.42 25.55 -36.05
C HIS A 405 -28.13 24.38 -36.72
N GLY A 406 -29.37 24.17 -36.38
CA GLY A 406 -30.21 23.13 -36.98
C GLY A 406 -31.11 23.68 -38.08
N ARG A 407 -31.84 22.78 -38.73
CA ARG A 407 -32.95 23.14 -39.66
C ARG A 407 -34.27 22.61 -39.06
N ASP A 408 -35.37 23.34 -39.33
CA ASP A 408 -36.72 22.93 -38.96
C ASP A 408 -37.24 21.80 -39.89
N LYS A 409 -38.45 21.36 -39.66
CA LYS A 409 -39.06 20.29 -40.47
C LYS A 409 -39.30 20.67 -41.95
N ASP A 410 -39.31 21.95 -42.23
CA ASP A 410 -39.51 22.55 -43.56
C ASP A 410 -38.18 22.87 -44.26
N GLY A 411 -37.03 22.60 -43.58
CA GLY A 411 -35.69 22.82 -44.09
C GLY A 411 -35.13 24.23 -43.88
N ASN A 412 -35.87 25.11 -43.19
CA ASN A 412 -35.40 26.45 -42.89
C ASN A 412 -34.43 26.47 -41.69
N PRO A 413 -33.54 27.46 -41.58
CA PRO A 413 -32.67 27.61 -40.40
C PRO A 413 -33.50 27.75 -39.12
N ALA A 414 -33.24 26.86 -38.17
CA ALA A 414 -33.86 26.92 -36.84
C ALA A 414 -33.09 27.92 -35.94
N ARG A 415 -33.76 28.41 -34.88
CA ARG A 415 -33.05 29.27 -33.91
C ARG A 415 -31.82 28.56 -33.34
N PRO A 416 -30.64 29.22 -33.32
CA PRO A 416 -29.43 28.64 -32.76
C PRO A 416 -29.64 28.16 -31.32
N LEU A 417 -29.17 26.95 -31.04
CA LEU A 417 -29.28 26.33 -29.73
C LEU A 417 -27.94 26.46 -28.98
N TRP A 418 -27.93 27.22 -27.89
CA TRP A 418 -26.74 27.32 -27.01
C TRP A 418 -26.49 26.01 -26.27
N LEU A 419 -25.25 25.50 -26.32
CA LEU A 419 -24.85 24.22 -25.73
C LEU A 419 -24.09 24.41 -24.42
N CYS A 420 -23.06 25.24 -24.42
CA CYS A 420 -22.21 25.51 -23.27
C CYS A 420 -21.43 26.82 -23.47
N SER A 421 -20.78 27.32 -22.42
CA SER A 421 -19.78 28.40 -22.55
C SER A 421 -18.64 27.94 -23.46
N ALA A 422 -17.82 28.89 -23.96
CA ALA A 422 -16.76 28.59 -24.90
C ALA A 422 -15.92 27.39 -24.51
N LEU A 423 -15.88 26.37 -25.37
CA LEU A 423 -15.20 25.10 -25.17
C LEU A 423 -14.44 24.76 -26.46
N HIS A 424 -13.13 24.72 -26.40
CA HIS A 424 -12.27 24.34 -27.51
C HIS A 424 -11.86 22.87 -27.40
N VAL A 425 -11.78 22.19 -28.53
CA VAL A 425 -11.18 20.85 -28.66
C VAL A 425 -9.88 21.03 -29.41
N GLU A 426 -8.78 21.14 -28.65
CA GLU A 426 -7.47 21.54 -29.24
C GLU A 426 -6.72 20.40 -29.90
N ALA A 427 -6.77 19.21 -29.31
CA ALA A 427 -6.01 18.06 -29.81
C ALA A 427 -6.76 16.73 -29.59
N LEU A 428 -6.44 15.73 -30.39
CA LEU A 428 -6.73 14.34 -30.07
C LEU A 428 -5.66 13.80 -29.15
N THR A 429 -6.06 13.13 -28.08
CA THR A 429 -5.12 12.60 -27.09
C THR A 429 -5.02 11.09 -27.16
N ARG A 430 -3.84 10.52 -26.90
CA ARG A 430 -3.56 9.09 -26.79
C ARG A 430 -2.43 8.84 -25.80
N ASN A 431 -2.30 7.63 -25.27
CA ASN A 431 -1.13 7.28 -24.48
C ASN A 431 0.07 6.91 -25.41
N GLN A 432 1.26 6.77 -24.82
CA GLN A 432 2.48 6.41 -25.55
C GLN A 432 2.38 5.07 -26.30
N ALA A 433 1.47 4.17 -25.91
CA ALA A 433 1.22 2.90 -26.59
C ALA A 433 0.21 3.01 -27.75
N GLY A 434 -0.25 4.23 -28.09
CA GLY A 434 -1.26 4.45 -29.13
C GLY A 434 -2.68 4.05 -28.76
N ALA A 435 -2.96 3.87 -27.47
CA ALA A 435 -4.26 3.50 -26.94
C ALA A 435 -4.80 4.60 -25.99
N GLY A 436 -6.00 4.41 -25.44
CA GLY A 436 -6.57 5.37 -24.48
C GLY A 436 -6.93 6.71 -25.11
N TRP A 437 -7.46 6.70 -26.34
CA TRP A 437 -7.83 7.90 -27.07
C TRP A 437 -8.77 8.81 -26.31
N GLY A 438 -8.64 10.13 -26.52
CA GLY A 438 -9.42 11.18 -25.89
C GLY A 438 -9.35 12.52 -26.62
N TYR A 439 -9.78 13.56 -25.95
CA TYR A 439 -9.84 14.94 -26.46
C TYR A 439 -9.22 15.89 -25.46
N LEU A 440 -8.36 16.79 -25.91
CA LEU A 440 -7.84 17.88 -25.11
C LEU A 440 -8.83 19.04 -25.17
N LEU A 441 -9.51 19.29 -24.07
CA LEU A 441 -10.52 20.33 -23.92
C LEU A 441 -9.93 21.53 -23.18
N THR A 442 -10.16 22.75 -23.68
CA THR A 442 -9.80 24.00 -23.02
C THR A 442 -10.97 24.96 -22.94
N PHE A 443 -11.11 25.66 -21.84
CA PHE A 443 -12.17 26.62 -21.57
C PHE A 443 -11.79 27.54 -20.41
N ALA A 444 -12.54 28.60 -20.18
CA ALA A 444 -12.40 29.45 -19.00
C ALA A 444 -13.53 29.17 -17.99
N ASP A 445 -13.19 29.18 -16.70
CA ASP A 445 -14.19 29.12 -15.63
C ASP A 445 -14.92 30.49 -15.50
N PRO A 446 -15.97 30.59 -14.64
CA PRO A 446 -16.75 31.85 -14.49
C PRO A 446 -15.93 33.05 -13.96
N LEU A 447 -14.73 32.82 -13.44
CA LEU A 447 -13.80 33.87 -13.00
C LEU A 447 -12.77 34.24 -14.09
N GLY A 448 -12.88 33.64 -15.28
CA GLY A 448 -11.96 33.86 -16.39
C GLY A 448 -10.65 33.06 -16.29
N VAL A 449 -10.55 32.13 -15.33
CA VAL A 449 -9.34 31.30 -15.16
C VAL A 449 -9.34 30.20 -16.23
N PRO A 450 -8.29 30.10 -17.07
CA PRO A 450 -8.20 29.05 -18.07
C PRO A 450 -8.11 27.66 -17.43
N LYS A 451 -8.84 26.72 -18.01
CA LYS A 451 -8.87 25.31 -17.63
C LYS A 451 -8.50 24.45 -18.83
N GLN A 452 -7.74 23.39 -18.58
CA GLN A 452 -7.40 22.39 -19.57
C GLN A 452 -7.73 21.00 -19.00
N TRP A 453 -8.30 20.12 -19.84
CA TRP A 453 -8.62 18.76 -19.46
C TRP A 453 -8.46 17.78 -20.61
N ALA A 454 -7.58 16.80 -20.46
CA ALA A 454 -7.50 15.66 -21.37
C ALA A 454 -8.63 14.67 -21.01
N MET A 455 -9.74 14.75 -21.70
CA MET A 455 -10.93 13.94 -21.47
C MET A 455 -10.83 12.58 -22.17
N PRO A 456 -10.90 11.42 -21.48
CA PRO A 456 -10.93 10.12 -22.13
C PRO A 456 -12.16 9.95 -23.03
N ALA A 457 -11.99 9.51 -24.28
CA ALA A 457 -13.12 9.30 -25.21
C ALA A 457 -14.16 8.28 -24.71
N ARG A 458 -13.77 7.33 -23.84
CA ARG A 458 -14.68 6.38 -23.19
C ARG A 458 -15.78 7.05 -22.36
N MET A 459 -15.55 8.27 -21.86
CA MET A 459 -16.58 9.03 -21.13
C MET A 459 -17.72 9.53 -22.03
N LEU A 460 -17.56 9.51 -23.35
CA LEU A 460 -18.62 9.79 -24.32
C LEU A 460 -19.52 8.58 -24.57
N SER A 461 -19.16 7.39 -24.07
CA SER A 461 -20.01 6.21 -24.12
C SER A 461 -21.18 6.37 -23.13
N GLY A 462 -22.35 5.90 -23.52
CA GLY A 462 -23.57 6.04 -22.72
C GLY A 462 -24.22 7.42 -22.84
N ASP A 463 -24.81 7.93 -21.76
CA ASP A 463 -25.52 9.22 -21.76
C ASP A 463 -24.61 10.45 -21.64
N GLY A 464 -23.30 10.24 -21.47
CA GLY A 464 -22.31 11.33 -21.30
C GLY A 464 -22.41 12.09 -19.97
N GLY A 465 -23.11 11.54 -18.97
CA GLY A 465 -23.27 12.16 -17.64
C GLY A 465 -21.94 12.38 -16.93
N GLU A 466 -20.99 11.45 -17.08
CA GLU A 466 -19.69 11.47 -16.41
C GLU A 466 -18.85 12.69 -16.85
N TYR A 467 -18.64 12.90 -18.15
CA TYR A 467 -17.83 14.02 -18.62
C TYR A 467 -18.50 15.38 -18.35
N ARG A 468 -19.84 15.45 -18.46
CA ARG A 468 -20.57 16.69 -18.14
C ARG A 468 -20.45 17.06 -16.67
N ALA A 469 -20.51 16.07 -15.77
CA ALA A 469 -20.31 16.31 -14.34
C ALA A 469 -18.90 16.83 -14.05
N ALA A 470 -17.87 16.29 -14.72
CA ALA A 470 -16.51 16.77 -14.59
C ALA A 470 -16.35 18.22 -15.10
N LEU A 471 -16.88 18.54 -16.28
CA LEU A 471 -16.84 19.88 -16.86
C LEU A 471 -17.58 20.93 -15.99
N LEU A 472 -18.76 20.57 -15.46
CA LEU A 472 -19.52 21.42 -14.53
C LEU A 472 -18.72 21.67 -13.23
N ASN A 473 -18.07 20.65 -12.69
CA ASN A 473 -17.22 20.79 -11.49
C ASN A 473 -16.01 21.71 -11.74
N MET A 474 -15.49 21.74 -12.96
CA MET A 474 -14.40 22.64 -13.36
C MET A 474 -14.88 24.05 -13.74
N GLY A 475 -16.18 24.30 -13.73
CA GLY A 475 -16.76 25.64 -13.94
C GLY A 475 -17.32 25.89 -15.35
N LEU A 476 -17.33 24.91 -16.26
CA LEU A 476 -17.98 25.09 -17.56
C LEU A 476 -19.51 25.20 -17.38
N ARG A 477 -20.16 26.20 -17.96
CA ARG A 477 -21.62 26.30 -17.96
C ARG A 477 -22.18 25.47 -19.12
N ILE A 478 -23.11 24.56 -18.84
CA ILE A 478 -23.72 23.65 -19.82
C ILE A 478 -25.25 23.84 -19.80
N ALA A 479 -25.89 23.83 -20.96
CA ALA A 479 -27.33 23.90 -21.11
C ALA A 479 -28.02 22.75 -20.40
N THR A 480 -29.19 23.05 -19.80
CA THR A 480 -29.99 22.05 -19.06
C THR A 480 -30.84 21.17 -19.96
N ALA A 481 -31.19 21.65 -21.16
CA ALA A 481 -32.06 20.95 -22.10
C ALA A 481 -31.42 19.63 -22.61
N PRO A 482 -32.13 18.49 -22.61
CA PRO A 482 -31.58 17.22 -23.10
C PRO A 482 -31.05 17.27 -24.54
N ALA A 483 -31.77 17.99 -25.43
CA ALA A 483 -31.31 18.17 -26.81
C ALA A 483 -29.93 18.86 -26.89
N ALA A 484 -29.73 19.93 -26.12
CA ALA A 484 -28.43 20.63 -26.09
C ALA A 484 -27.30 19.73 -25.52
N ARG A 485 -27.61 18.93 -24.51
CA ARG A 485 -26.63 17.97 -23.93
C ARG A 485 -26.16 16.91 -24.94
N ASN A 486 -27.08 16.38 -25.73
CA ASN A 486 -26.72 15.41 -26.78
C ASN A 486 -25.90 16.09 -27.90
N ARG A 487 -26.22 17.33 -28.26
CA ARG A 487 -25.47 18.12 -29.25
C ARG A 487 -24.08 18.50 -28.75
N LEU A 488 -23.88 18.70 -27.45
CA LEU A 488 -22.56 18.90 -26.87
C LEU A 488 -21.68 17.64 -27.01
N THR A 489 -22.27 16.45 -26.80
CA THR A 489 -21.56 15.20 -27.07
C THR A 489 -21.15 15.08 -28.54
N GLU A 490 -22.06 15.38 -29.46
CA GLU A 490 -21.82 15.38 -30.90
C GLU A 490 -20.74 16.43 -31.28
N TYR A 491 -20.83 17.67 -30.73
CA TYR A 491 -19.81 18.69 -30.92
C TYR A 491 -18.40 18.16 -30.63
N ILE A 492 -18.21 17.55 -29.47
CA ILE A 492 -16.89 17.03 -29.06
C ILE A 492 -16.44 15.90 -29.99
N GLN A 493 -17.35 14.97 -30.35
CA GLN A 493 -17.02 13.80 -31.17
C GLN A 493 -16.73 14.13 -32.63
N THR A 494 -17.34 15.20 -33.16
CA THR A 494 -17.17 15.60 -34.58
C THR A 494 -15.95 16.47 -34.80
N ARG A 495 -15.35 17.03 -33.73
CA ARG A 495 -14.11 17.82 -33.88
C ARG A 495 -12.96 16.94 -34.34
N LYS A 496 -12.22 17.43 -35.32
CA LYS A 496 -11.02 16.79 -35.91
C LYS A 496 -9.87 17.78 -35.82
N PRO A 497 -9.33 18.06 -34.63
CA PRO A 497 -8.15 18.90 -34.51
C PRO A 497 -6.98 18.24 -35.25
N GLU A 498 -6.15 19.07 -35.86
CA GLU A 498 -4.92 18.61 -36.55
C GLU A 498 -3.84 18.16 -35.55
N GLU A 499 -3.87 18.72 -34.33
CA GLU A 499 -2.90 18.42 -33.29
C GLU A 499 -3.20 17.09 -32.57
N PHE A 500 -2.12 16.43 -32.22
CA PHE A 500 -2.12 15.26 -31.33
C PHE A 500 -1.36 15.59 -30.07
N ALA A 501 -1.80 14.99 -28.95
CA ALA A 501 -1.10 15.08 -27.69
C ALA A 501 -0.93 13.70 -27.06
N SER A 502 0.25 13.45 -26.52
CA SER A 502 0.56 12.23 -25.77
C SER A 502 0.08 12.40 -24.32
N CYS A 503 -0.78 11.51 -23.84
CA CYS A 503 -1.25 11.54 -22.46
C CYS A 503 -0.41 10.66 -21.57
N THR A 504 -0.16 11.14 -20.35
CA THR A 504 0.47 10.38 -19.28
C THR A 504 -0.35 10.49 -18.00
N ASP A 505 -0.45 9.40 -17.25
CA ASP A 505 -1.03 9.34 -15.92
C ASP A 505 0.01 9.56 -14.80
N ARG A 506 1.25 9.85 -15.17
CA ARG A 506 2.39 10.06 -14.31
C ARG A 506 2.97 11.45 -14.49
N ILE A 507 3.20 12.17 -13.40
CA ILE A 507 3.97 13.41 -13.40
C ILE A 507 5.48 13.13 -13.58
N GLY A 508 6.27 14.17 -13.82
CA GLY A 508 7.72 14.08 -13.97
C GLY A 508 8.19 14.07 -15.42
N TRP A 509 9.40 13.58 -15.64
CA TRP A 509 10.04 13.60 -16.96
C TRP A 509 9.41 12.63 -17.96
N HIS A 510 9.06 13.17 -19.11
CA HIS A 510 8.66 12.45 -20.32
C HIS A 510 9.46 13.03 -21.50
N GLY A 511 10.48 12.30 -21.96
CA GLY A 511 11.43 12.86 -22.92
C GLY A 511 12.16 14.07 -22.34
N ARG A 512 12.03 15.22 -23.02
CA ARG A 512 12.61 16.51 -22.62
C ARG A 512 11.64 17.40 -21.83
N ALA A 513 10.38 17.03 -21.75
CA ALA A 513 9.34 17.77 -21.04
C ALA A 513 9.12 17.23 -19.63
N PHE A 514 8.86 18.15 -18.69
CA PHE A 514 8.47 17.82 -17.32
C PHE A 514 6.98 18.07 -17.13
N VAL A 515 6.23 17.04 -16.84
CA VAL A 515 4.77 17.08 -16.71
C VAL A 515 4.36 17.31 -15.27
N LEU A 516 3.60 18.36 -15.02
CA LEU A 516 2.92 18.68 -13.78
C LEU A 516 1.40 18.45 -13.93
N PRO A 517 0.62 18.42 -12.83
CA PRO A 517 -0.83 18.12 -12.90
C PRO A 517 -1.65 19.05 -13.82
N HIS A 518 -1.22 20.29 -14.04
CA HIS A 518 -1.95 21.30 -14.81
C HIS A 518 -1.15 21.94 -15.95
N GLU A 519 0.13 21.62 -16.05
CA GLU A 519 0.99 22.18 -17.08
C GLU A 519 2.11 21.21 -17.45
N THR A 520 2.70 21.43 -18.60
CA THR A 520 3.91 20.73 -19.06
C THR A 520 4.98 21.77 -19.32
N ILE A 521 6.15 21.60 -18.73
CA ILE A 521 7.30 22.49 -18.83
C ILE A 521 8.29 21.90 -19.81
N GLY A 522 8.73 22.69 -20.78
CA GLY A 522 9.62 22.26 -21.85
C GLY A 522 8.87 21.63 -23.02
N ASP A 523 9.58 21.42 -24.12
CA ASP A 523 9.04 20.92 -25.37
C ASP A 523 9.62 19.54 -25.70
N ASP A 524 8.79 18.67 -26.23
CA ASP A 524 9.15 17.38 -26.82
C ASP A 524 8.63 17.33 -28.26
N ALA A 525 8.94 16.28 -29.01
CA ALA A 525 8.50 16.08 -30.38
C ALA A 525 6.96 16.09 -30.53
N GLU A 526 6.22 15.78 -29.47
CA GLU A 526 4.77 15.81 -29.39
C GLU A 526 4.34 16.46 -28.06
N ARG A 527 3.28 17.27 -28.08
CA ARG A 527 2.71 17.87 -26.87
C ARG A 527 2.35 16.76 -25.85
N ILE A 528 2.83 16.88 -24.61
CA ILE A 528 2.56 15.92 -23.55
C ILE A 528 1.61 16.57 -22.53
N VAL A 529 0.54 15.85 -22.13
CA VAL A 529 -0.44 16.35 -21.19
C VAL A 529 -0.72 15.32 -20.09
N PHE A 530 -0.96 15.80 -18.87
CA PHE A 530 -1.36 14.95 -17.76
C PHE A 530 -2.82 14.53 -17.90
N GLN A 531 -3.10 13.22 -17.76
CA GLN A 531 -4.44 12.65 -17.78
C GLN A 531 -4.60 11.68 -16.63
N SER A 532 -5.33 12.07 -15.59
CA SER A 532 -5.62 11.20 -14.43
C SER A 532 -7.09 10.80 -14.42
N GLU A 533 -7.37 9.54 -14.13
CA GLU A 533 -8.73 9.04 -13.88
C GLU A 533 -9.30 9.54 -12.53
N ASN A 534 -8.44 9.92 -11.61
CA ASN A 534 -8.81 10.44 -10.30
C ASN A 534 -8.52 11.94 -10.23
N GLN A 535 -9.47 12.72 -9.70
CA GLN A 535 -9.18 14.11 -9.34
C GLN A 535 -8.13 14.11 -8.22
N MET A 536 -6.94 14.60 -8.56
CA MET A 536 -5.84 14.76 -7.61
C MET A 536 -5.85 16.19 -7.07
N GLU A 537 -5.66 16.35 -5.76
CA GLU A 537 -5.38 17.66 -5.22
C GLU A 537 -4.03 18.14 -5.75
N ASN A 538 -4.02 19.31 -6.42
CA ASN A 538 -2.78 19.90 -6.89
C ASN A 538 -2.04 20.52 -5.70
N THR A 539 -0.93 19.92 -5.29
CA THR A 539 -0.05 20.43 -4.23
C THR A 539 1.04 21.36 -4.77
N PHE A 540 1.29 21.34 -6.09
CA PHE A 540 2.21 22.24 -6.79
C PHE A 540 1.54 23.60 -7.01
N ARG A 541 1.61 24.47 -6.02
CA ARG A 541 0.98 25.79 -6.03
C ARG A 541 2.04 26.87 -6.08
N ILE A 542 1.84 27.88 -6.93
CA ILE A 542 2.73 29.02 -7.04
C ILE A 542 2.09 30.22 -6.34
N LYS A 543 2.91 30.88 -5.52
CA LYS A 543 2.57 32.14 -4.88
C LYS A 543 3.79 33.05 -4.84
N ARG A 544 3.67 34.24 -5.43
CA ARG A 544 4.72 35.20 -5.69
C ARG A 544 5.73 34.72 -6.75
N GLU A 545 6.79 35.51 -6.96
CA GLU A 545 7.82 35.28 -7.96
C GLU A 545 9.01 34.51 -7.38
N ALA A 546 9.84 33.91 -8.24
CA ALA A 546 11.04 33.18 -7.81
C ALA A 546 12.04 34.09 -7.06
N GLN A 547 12.18 35.34 -7.51
CA GLN A 547 13.07 36.33 -6.85
C GLN A 547 12.62 36.66 -5.43
N ASP A 548 11.30 36.77 -5.18
CA ASP A 548 10.79 36.94 -3.80
C ASP A 548 11.20 35.78 -2.89
N TRP A 549 11.14 34.54 -3.40
CA TRP A 549 11.56 33.36 -2.65
C TRP A 549 13.07 33.39 -2.38
N THR A 550 13.86 33.72 -3.39
CA THR A 550 15.33 33.85 -3.26
C THR A 550 15.72 34.86 -2.18
N ASP A 551 15.12 36.05 -2.20
CA ASP A 551 15.47 37.13 -1.26
C ASP A 551 14.95 36.86 0.16
N ARG A 552 13.77 36.27 0.33
CA ARG A 552 13.11 36.08 1.63
C ARG A 552 13.42 34.76 2.30
N ILE A 553 13.81 33.74 1.54
CA ILE A 553 14.02 32.38 2.03
C ILE A 553 15.40 31.87 1.64
N GLY A 554 15.74 31.87 0.36
CA GLY A 554 16.99 31.32 -0.15
C GLY A 554 18.21 31.88 0.57
N ARG A 555 18.35 33.20 0.60
CA ARG A 555 19.47 33.90 1.27
C ARG A 555 19.55 33.64 2.77
N LEU A 556 18.43 33.40 3.44
CA LEU A 556 18.37 33.07 4.87
C LEU A 556 18.72 31.58 5.15
N CYS A 557 18.73 30.73 4.16
CA CYS A 557 19.25 29.37 4.28
C CYS A 557 20.78 29.36 4.31
N ALA A 558 21.44 30.29 3.63
CA ALA A 558 22.90 30.36 3.54
C ALA A 558 23.59 30.36 4.92
N GLY A 559 24.66 29.59 5.05
CA GLY A 559 25.38 29.39 6.32
C GLY A 559 24.65 28.47 7.32
N ASN A 560 23.57 27.79 6.90
CA ASN A 560 22.82 26.78 7.69
C ASN A 560 22.80 25.45 6.93
N SER A 561 23.73 24.56 7.22
CA SER A 561 23.96 23.33 6.45
C SER A 561 22.71 22.46 6.32
N ARG A 562 21.90 22.33 7.36
CA ARG A 562 20.67 21.53 7.36
C ARG A 562 19.57 22.16 6.50
N LEU A 563 19.48 23.50 6.46
CA LEU A 563 18.49 24.22 5.64
C LEU A 563 18.88 24.18 4.16
N VAL A 564 20.14 24.48 3.84
CA VAL A 564 20.69 24.40 2.47
C VAL A 564 20.50 22.98 1.92
N PHE A 565 20.84 21.95 2.71
CA PHE A 565 20.66 20.55 2.33
C PHE A 565 19.19 20.21 2.08
N ALA A 566 18.29 20.59 2.97
CA ALA A 566 16.86 20.29 2.83
C ALA A 566 16.25 20.94 1.56
N VAL A 567 16.60 22.19 1.29
CA VAL A 567 16.18 22.89 0.05
C VAL A 567 16.81 22.24 -1.18
N SER A 568 18.11 21.90 -1.14
CA SER A 568 18.80 21.19 -2.23
C SER A 568 18.17 19.83 -2.54
N CYS A 569 17.61 19.12 -1.55
CA CYS A 569 16.84 17.89 -1.78
C CYS A 569 15.64 18.13 -2.71
N ALA A 570 15.00 19.31 -2.63
CA ALA A 570 13.88 19.60 -3.53
C ALA A 570 14.36 19.75 -4.99
N PHE A 571 15.47 20.40 -5.23
CA PHE A 571 16.08 20.50 -6.56
C PHE A 571 16.64 19.15 -7.05
N ALA A 572 17.04 18.25 -6.13
CA ALA A 572 17.58 16.94 -6.47
C ALA A 572 16.51 15.95 -6.97
N GLY A 573 15.26 16.09 -6.53
CA GLY A 573 14.16 15.22 -6.95
C GLY A 573 14.07 15.05 -8.47
N PRO A 574 13.93 16.13 -9.27
CA PRO A 574 13.89 16.07 -10.72
C PRO A 574 15.18 15.54 -11.38
N LEU A 575 16.30 15.59 -10.69
CA LEU A 575 17.59 15.16 -11.23
C LEU A 575 17.87 13.67 -11.06
N LEU A 576 17.07 12.92 -10.29
CA LEU A 576 17.25 11.47 -10.13
C LEU A 576 17.20 10.71 -11.46
N ARG A 577 16.21 11.01 -12.31
CA ARG A 577 16.06 10.36 -13.60
C ARG A 577 17.17 10.75 -14.59
N PRO A 578 17.50 12.02 -14.80
CA PRO A 578 18.68 12.41 -15.57
C PRO A 578 19.99 11.79 -15.08
N ALA A 579 20.19 11.69 -13.77
CA ALA A 579 21.36 11.05 -13.18
C ALA A 579 21.38 9.52 -13.35
N GLY A 580 20.24 8.88 -13.67
CA GLY A 580 20.11 7.43 -13.70
C GLY A 580 20.14 6.78 -12.31
N MET A 581 19.84 7.54 -11.27
CA MET A 581 19.89 7.09 -9.87
C MET A 581 18.54 6.56 -9.39
N GLU A 582 18.58 5.62 -8.46
CA GLU A 582 17.40 5.02 -7.82
C GLU A 582 16.80 5.95 -6.76
N SER A 583 15.50 5.78 -6.49
CA SER A 583 14.80 6.42 -5.38
C SER A 583 15.44 6.13 -4.03
N GLY A 584 15.32 7.09 -3.12
CA GLY A 584 15.79 6.97 -1.76
C GLY A 584 15.45 8.22 -0.96
N GLY A 585 15.84 8.25 0.31
CA GLY A 585 15.49 9.37 1.15
C GLY A 585 16.48 9.69 2.24
N PHE A 586 16.15 10.77 2.93
CA PHE A 586 16.86 11.28 4.11
C PHE A 586 15.87 11.49 5.24
N HIS A 587 16.34 11.34 6.45
CA HIS A 587 15.55 11.56 7.66
C HIS A 587 16.31 12.48 8.63
N LEU A 588 15.72 13.60 8.99
CA LEU A 588 16.25 14.50 9.99
C LEU A 588 15.80 14.03 11.38
N ARG A 589 16.76 13.52 12.16
CA ARG A 589 16.54 13.00 13.50
C ARG A 589 17.01 13.99 14.57
N GLY A 590 16.22 14.19 15.61
CA GLY A 590 16.62 15.04 16.75
C GLY A 590 15.45 15.36 17.67
N ASP A 591 15.74 16.04 18.76
CA ASP A 591 14.76 16.39 19.79
C ASP A 591 13.66 17.32 19.26
N SER A 592 12.56 17.41 20.02
CA SER A 592 11.48 18.33 19.70
C SER A 592 11.97 19.78 19.63
N SER A 593 11.41 20.55 18.71
CA SER A 593 11.71 21.98 18.52
C SER A 593 13.13 22.34 18.07
N CYS A 594 13.93 21.39 17.56
CA CYS A 594 15.28 21.66 17.03
C CYS A 594 15.31 22.17 15.57
N GLY A 595 14.18 22.57 14.96
CA GLY A 595 14.15 23.16 13.61
C GLY A 595 13.85 22.18 12.45
N LYS A 596 13.63 20.87 12.71
CA LYS A 596 13.34 19.87 11.68
C LYS A 596 12.18 20.22 10.75
N THR A 597 11.03 20.52 11.34
CA THR A 597 9.82 20.87 10.57
C THR A 597 10.00 22.18 9.79
N THR A 598 10.85 23.10 10.29
CA THR A 598 11.21 24.31 9.53
C THR A 598 11.99 23.94 8.27
N ALA A 599 13.00 23.09 8.37
CA ALA A 599 13.75 22.59 7.21
C ALA A 599 12.84 21.90 6.18
N LEU A 600 11.89 21.07 6.66
CA LEU A 600 10.90 20.43 5.77
C LEU A 600 9.99 21.45 5.06
N ARG A 601 9.54 22.50 5.78
CA ARG A 601 8.72 23.58 5.19
C ARG A 601 9.46 24.37 4.14
N LEU A 602 10.75 24.62 4.33
CA LEU A 602 11.58 25.29 3.34
C LEU A 602 11.77 24.45 2.09
N ALA A 603 12.05 23.16 2.25
CA ALA A 603 12.09 22.23 1.13
C ALA A 603 10.74 22.16 0.39
N ALA A 604 9.60 22.14 1.11
CA ALA A 604 8.26 22.17 0.52
C ALA A 604 8.01 23.44 -0.28
N SER A 605 8.48 24.60 0.23
CA SER A 605 8.25 25.90 -0.42
C SER A 605 8.88 26.03 -1.82
N VAL A 606 9.80 25.12 -2.17
CA VAL A 606 10.35 25.08 -3.54
C VAL A 606 9.26 24.76 -4.56
N TYR A 607 8.35 23.83 -4.26
CA TYR A 607 7.30 23.37 -5.20
C TYR A 607 5.89 23.75 -4.81
N GLY A 608 5.64 24.07 -3.53
CA GLY A 608 4.29 24.38 -3.10
C GLY A 608 4.21 24.95 -1.69
N GLY A 609 2.99 25.28 -1.26
CA GLY A 609 2.72 25.79 0.06
C GLY A 609 2.64 24.69 1.13
N PRO A 610 2.03 24.99 2.30
CA PRO A 610 1.94 24.03 3.41
C PRO A 610 1.27 22.70 3.06
N SER A 611 0.38 22.66 2.04
CA SER A 611 -0.28 21.44 1.56
C SER A 611 0.64 20.49 0.77
N TYR A 612 1.82 20.93 0.35
CA TYR A 612 2.80 20.09 -0.31
C TYR A 612 3.42 19.07 0.66
N MET A 613 3.59 19.45 1.93
CA MET A 613 4.13 18.58 2.97
C MET A 613 3.07 17.56 3.41
N GLN A 614 3.42 16.28 3.39
CA GLN A 614 2.59 15.17 3.81
C GLN A 614 3.01 14.66 5.20
N ARG A 615 2.21 13.77 5.78
CA ARG A 615 2.51 13.13 7.07
C ARG A 615 2.63 11.62 6.90
N TRP A 616 3.45 11.00 7.72
CA TRP A 616 3.57 9.54 7.77
C TRP A 616 2.26 8.83 8.15
N ARG A 617 1.35 9.50 8.84
CA ARG A 617 0.04 8.97 9.23
C ARG A 617 -0.88 8.80 8.02
N THR A 618 -0.60 7.80 7.21
CA THR A 618 -1.38 7.44 6.04
C THR A 618 -1.40 5.93 5.85
N THR A 619 -2.36 5.40 5.09
CA THR A 619 -2.37 3.96 4.75
C THR A 619 -1.35 3.69 3.64
N ASP A 620 -0.82 2.45 3.59
CA ASP A 620 0.12 2.03 2.51
C ASP A 620 -0.40 2.37 1.12
N ASN A 621 -1.71 2.17 0.89
CA ASN A 621 -2.35 2.44 -0.40
C ASN A 621 -2.41 3.93 -0.73
N ALA A 622 -2.63 4.77 0.26
CA ALA A 622 -2.63 6.22 0.07
C ALA A 622 -1.19 6.72 -0.16
N LEU A 623 -0.20 6.14 0.53
CA LEU A 623 1.20 6.50 0.33
C LEU A 623 1.71 6.12 -1.07
N GLU A 624 1.27 4.98 -1.64
CA GLU A 624 1.55 4.62 -3.04
C GLU A 624 1.00 5.67 -4.03
N ALA A 625 -0.22 6.15 -3.81
CA ALA A 625 -0.82 7.19 -4.64
C ALA A 625 -0.08 8.53 -4.48
N ILE A 626 0.26 8.92 -3.24
CA ILE A 626 1.04 10.13 -2.95
C ILE A 626 2.43 10.04 -3.60
N ALA A 627 3.10 8.88 -3.54
CA ALA A 627 4.40 8.68 -4.18
C ALA A 627 4.34 8.85 -5.70
N ALA A 628 3.30 8.31 -6.34
CA ALA A 628 3.08 8.50 -7.78
C ALA A 628 2.83 9.98 -8.15
N GLN A 629 2.20 10.74 -7.25
CA GLN A 629 1.96 12.18 -7.38
C GLN A 629 3.21 13.05 -7.19
N HIS A 630 4.30 12.46 -6.68
CA HIS A 630 5.59 13.13 -6.49
C HIS A 630 6.70 12.47 -7.34
N CYS A 631 6.30 11.79 -8.44
CA CYS A 631 7.29 11.19 -9.34
C CYS A 631 8.22 12.25 -9.92
N ASP A 632 9.51 11.93 -9.99
CA ASP A 632 10.60 12.83 -10.39
C ASP A 632 10.60 14.16 -9.61
N SER A 633 10.19 14.14 -8.32
CA SER A 633 10.22 15.30 -7.43
C SER A 633 10.57 14.89 -5.97
N LEU A 634 10.45 15.81 -5.03
CA LEU A 634 10.67 15.55 -3.60
C LEU A 634 9.34 15.22 -2.91
N LEU A 635 9.26 14.07 -2.26
CA LEU A 635 8.19 13.74 -1.33
C LEU A 635 8.61 14.09 0.11
N ILE A 636 7.83 14.91 0.80
CA ILE A 636 8.11 15.31 2.19
C ILE A 636 7.14 14.62 3.13
N LEU A 637 7.68 13.95 4.16
CA LEU A 637 6.91 13.15 5.13
C LEU A 637 7.30 13.58 6.56
N ASP A 638 6.45 14.30 7.26
CA ASP A 638 6.68 14.73 8.63
C ASP A 638 6.16 13.73 9.66
N GLU A 639 6.78 13.72 10.85
CA GLU A 639 6.39 12.95 12.04
C GLU A 639 6.39 11.41 11.85
N LEU A 640 7.56 10.82 11.68
CA LEU A 640 7.74 9.36 11.53
C LEU A 640 7.09 8.54 12.67
N ALA A 641 7.09 9.04 13.89
CA ALA A 641 6.49 8.37 15.05
C ALA A 641 4.96 8.18 14.98
N GLN A 642 4.27 8.83 14.03
CA GLN A 642 2.82 8.65 13.85
C GLN A 642 2.44 7.34 13.15
N VAL A 643 3.39 6.58 12.63
CA VAL A 643 3.18 5.26 12.03
C VAL A 643 3.87 4.20 12.89
N GLU A 644 3.29 3.00 12.96
CA GLU A 644 3.93 1.89 13.69
C GLU A 644 5.32 1.58 13.10
N GLY A 645 6.34 1.36 13.95
CA GLY A 645 7.72 1.11 13.50
C GLY A 645 7.86 -0.01 12.46
N LYS A 646 7.03 -1.07 12.56
CA LYS A 646 6.96 -2.13 11.55
C LYS A 646 6.55 -1.60 10.18
N VAL A 647 5.53 -0.75 10.14
CA VAL A 647 4.96 -0.18 8.92
C VAL A 647 5.90 0.87 8.33
N ALA A 648 6.57 1.66 9.18
CA ALA A 648 7.55 2.65 8.75
C ALA A 648 8.67 2.06 7.88
N GLY A 649 9.25 0.93 8.32
CA GLY A 649 10.28 0.23 7.55
C GLY A 649 9.78 -0.37 6.23
N GLU A 650 8.54 -0.86 6.19
CA GLU A 650 7.91 -1.37 4.97
C GLU A 650 7.60 -0.23 3.98
N CYS A 651 7.13 0.92 4.47
CA CYS A 651 6.87 2.11 3.67
C CYS A 651 8.15 2.72 3.10
N ALA A 652 9.21 2.89 3.90
CA ALA A 652 10.51 3.38 3.41
C ALA A 652 11.08 2.46 2.31
N TYR A 653 10.93 1.13 2.50
CA TYR A 653 11.33 0.16 1.49
C TYR A 653 10.49 0.26 0.21
N MET A 654 9.18 0.42 0.31
CA MET A 654 8.25 0.56 -0.80
C MET A 654 8.53 1.82 -1.62
N LEU A 655 8.74 2.97 -0.95
CA LEU A 655 9.08 4.23 -1.61
C LEU A 655 10.35 4.11 -2.45
N ALA A 656 11.38 3.45 -1.91
CA ALA A 656 12.65 3.25 -2.60
C ALA A 656 12.63 2.16 -3.69
N ASN A 657 11.60 1.30 -3.72
CA ASN A 657 11.45 0.26 -4.75
C ASN A 657 10.72 0.73 -6.01
N GLU A 658 10.27 1.97 -6.06
CA GLU A 658 9.72 2.64 -7.25
C GLU A 658 8.42 2.03 -7.83
N GLN A 659 7.76 1.11 -7.13
CA GLN A 659 6.56 0.42 -7.62
C GLN A 659 5.55 0.11 -6.52
N SER A 660 4.27 0.28 -6.86
CA SER A 660 3.17 -0.13 -5.99
C SER A 660 3.05 -1.66 -5.89
N LYS A 661 2.34 -2.12 -4.87
CA LYS A 661 1.94 -3.53 -4.75
C LYS A 661 1.08 -3.95 -5.96
N ALA A 662 1.29 -5.17 -6.47
CA ALA A 662 0.42 -5.72 -7.50
C ALA A 662 -0.99 -5.94 -6.96
N ARG A 663 -2.00 -5.50 -7.71
CA ARG A 663 -3.43 -5.68 -7.37
C ARG A 663 -4.18 -6.24 -8.56
N ALA A 664 -5.18 -7.07 -8.28
CA ALA A 664 -6.10 -7.54 -9.29
C ALA A 664 -7.29 -6.56 -9.42
N THR A 665 -7.80 -6.42 -10.64
CA THR A 665 -9.09 -5.77 -10.91
C THR A 665 -10.24 -6.67 -10.41
N ARG A 666 -11.48 -6.14 -10.34
CA ARG A 666 -12.67 -6.94 -10.00
C ARG A 666 -12.84 -8.19 -10.88
N ASN A 667 -12.30 -8.16 -12.08
CA ASN A 667 -12.42 -9.25 -13.07
C ASN A 667 -11.19 -10.19 -13.07
N GLY A 668 -10.32 -10.12 -12.03
CA GLY A 668 -9.14 -10.97 -11.92
C GLY A 668 -7.96 -10.56 -12.81
N ALA A 669 -8.09 -9.56 -13.67
CA ALA A 669 -6.98 -9.04 -14.45
C ALA A 669 -6.00 -8.22 -13.55
N ALA A 670 -4.72 -8.24 -13.86
CA ALA A 670 -3.76 -7.40 -13.16
C ALA A 670 -4.05 -5.92 -13.43
N ARG A 671 -4.21 -5.13 -12.36
CA ARG A 671 -4.26 -3.67 -12.46
C ARG A 671 -2.87 -3.17 -12.82
N SER A 672 -2.78 -2.13 -13.66
CA SER A 672 -1.51 -1.43 -13.91
C SER A 672 -0.89 -0.98 -12.58
N ARG A 673 0.40 -1.28 -12.38
CA ARG A 673 1.12 -0.84 -11.19
C ARG A 673 1.46 0.63 -11.32
N LEU A 674 1.23 1.38 -10.26
CA LEU A 674 1.80 2.71 -10.15
C LEU A 674 3.32 2.57 -10.05
N SER A 675 4.04 3.42 -10.74
CA SER A 675 5.49 3.53 -10.66
C SER A 675 5.90 4.98 -10.43
N TRP A 676 6.97 5.17 -9.72
CA TRP A 676 7.53 6.49 -9.43
C TRP A 676 9.05 6.41 -9.39
N ARG A 677 9.69 7.54 -9.48
CA ARG A 677 11.07 7.75 -9.09
C ARG A 677 11.10 9.04 -8.27
N LEU A 678 11.53 9.01 -7.04
CA LEU A 678 11.45 10.17 -6.17
C LEU A 678 12.56 10.17 -5.11
N LEU A 679 12.90 11.36 -4.67
CA LEU A 679 13.63 11.57 -3.43
C LEU A 679 12.59 11.82 -2.33
N PHE A 680 12.83 11.32 -1.11
CA PHE A 680 11.97 11.67 0.01
C PHE A 680 12.77 12.23 1.19
N LEU A 681 12.20 13.24 1.83
CA LEU A 681 12.76 13.89 3.01
C LEU A 681 11.76 13.73 4.17
N SER A 682 12.25 13.26 5.30
CA SER A 682 11.44 12.94 6.48
C SER A 682 12.03 13.58 7.73
N ALA A 683 11.22 13.70 8.79
CA ALA A 683 11.66 14.12 10.10
C ALA A 683 11.01 13.31 11.22
N GLY A 684 11.71 13.20 12.34
CA GLY A 684 11.25 12.52 13.55
C GLY A 684 12.19 12.72 14.74
N GLU A 685 11.76 12.27 15.92
CA GLU A 685 12.62 12.28 17.11
C GLU A 685 13.57 11.08 17.09
N LEU A 686 13.10 9.94 16.62
CA LEU A 686 13.87 8.70 16.48
C LEU A 686 14.25 8.44 15.02
N GLY A 687 15.39 7.79 14.81
CA GLY A 687 15.76 7.24 13.52
C GLY A 687 14.90 6.04 13.14
N LEU A 688 14.89 5.65 11.84
CA LEU A 688 14.12 4.50 11.36
C LEU A 688 14.48 3.21 12.11
N ALA A 689 15.76 2.99 12.39
CA ALA A 689 16.26 1.81 13.07
C ALA A 689 15.72 1.71 14.51
N ASP A 690 15.81 2.80 15.24
CA ASP A 690 15.36 2.88 16.63
C ASP A 690 13.85 2.74 16.72
N HIS A 691 13.11 3.43 15.86
CA HIS A 691 11.65 3.35 15.78
C HIS A 691 11.15 1.93 15.44
N MET A 692 11.84 1.22 14.55
CA MET A 692 11.53 -0.19 14.27
C MET A 692 11.86 -1.10 15.47
N ALA A 693 12.93 -0.81 16.19
CA ALA A 693 13.34 -1.57 17.36
C ALA A 693 12.33 -1.44 18.52
N GLU A 694 11.76 -0.25 18.76
CA GLU A 694 10.63 -0.05 19.69
C GLU A 694 9.42 -0.90 19.31
N GLY A 695 9.15 -1.08 18.01
CA GLY A 695 8.13 -1.99 17.48
C GLY A 695 8.50 -3.47 17.53
N GLY A 696 9.61 -3.85 18.21
CA GLY A 696 10.10 -5.23 18.33
C GLY A 696 10.66 -5.82 17.04
N LYS A 697 11.00 -5.01 16.05
CA LYS A 697 11.59 -5.43 14.78
C LYS A 697 12.97 -4.80 14.57
N ARG A 698 13.89 -5.60 14.03
CA ARG A 698 15.19 -5.11 13.58
C ARG A 698 15.11 -4.54 12.16
N THR A 699 15.74 -3.40 11.96
CA THR A 699 16.06 -2.89 10.62
C THR A 699 16.95 -3.86 9.88
N ARG A 700 16.67 -4.07 8.61
CA ARG A 700 17.61 -4.72 7.70
C ARG A 700 18.53 -3.65 7.12
N THR A 701 19.78 -3.95 6.95
CA THR A 701 20.81 -3.05 6.38
C THR A 701 20.37 -2.39 5.07
N GLY A 702 19.54 -3.07 4.28
CA GLY A 702 18.94 -2.51 3.07
C GLY A 702 17.94 -1.37 3.31
N GLN A 703 17.35 -1.25 4.50
CA GLN A 703 16.41 -0.16 4.85
C GLN A 703 17.18 1.10 5.24
N GLU A 704 18.26 0.97 5.99
CA GLU A 704 19.14 2.07 6.39
C GLU A 704 19.82 2.76 5.18
N VAL A 705 20.18 1.97 4.16
CA VAL A 705 20.72 2.53 2.91
C VAL A 705 19.68 3.30 2.11
N ARG A 706 18.37 2.94 2.24
CA ARG A 706 17.29 3.58 1.51
C ARG A 706 16.79 4.88 2.13
N MET A 707 16.96 5.03 3.45
CA MET A 707 16.65 6.25 4.20
C MET A 707 17.82 6.55 5.15
N ALA A 708 18.60 7.55 4.84
CA ALA A 708 19.77 7.92 5.63
C ALA A 708 19.36 8.85 6.79
N ASP A 709 19.62 8.43 8.04
CA ASP A 709 19.31 9.21 9.25
C ASP A 709 20.40 10.26 9.52
N ILE A 710 20.04 11.53 9.42
CA ILE A 710 20.92 12.67 9.61
C ILE A 710 20.59 13.34 10.97
N PRO A 711 21.54 13.53 11.87
CA PRO A 711 21.32 14.37 13.04
C PRO A 711 20.88 15.78 12.63
N ALA A 712 19.73 16.21 13.11
CA ALA A 712 19.19 17.54 12.80
C ALA A 712 20.02 18.66 13.46
N ASP A 713 20.61 18.39 14.62
CA ASP A 713 21.54 19.33 15.26
C ASP A 713 22.81 19.50 14.40
N ALA A 714 23.10 20.74 14.05
CA ALA A 714 24.26 21.11 13.26
C ALA A 714 25.52 21.36 14.12
N GLY A 715 25.39 21.23 15.46
CA GLY A 715 26.51 21.37 16.41
C GLY A 715 26.79 22.82 16.92
N ALA A 716 25.98 23.81 16.49
CA ALA A 716 26.14 25.19 16.92
C ALA A 716 25.34 25.54 18.22
N GLY A 717 24.70 24.54 18.85
CA GLY A 717 23.85 24.74 20.03
C GLY A 717 22.50 25.40 19.74
N MET A 718 22.11 25.47 18.47
CA MET A 718 20.86 26.07 18.01
C MET A 718 20.02 25.07 17.19
N GLY A 719 20.23 23.78 17.40
CA GLY A 719 19.56 22.71 16.65
C GLY A 719 19.99 22.71 15.18
N ALA A 720 19.05 22.79 14.26
CA ALA A 720 19.31 22.77 12.82
C ALA A 720 19.89 24.09 12.27
N PHE A 721 20.09 25.08 13.13
CA PHE A 721 20.57 26.42 12.75
C PHE A 721 22.00 26.64 13.16
N GLU A 722 22.77 27.28 12.30
CA GLU A 722 24.16 27.70 12.52
C GLU A 722 24.29 29.25 12.49
N ARG A 723 23.41 29.90 11.71
CA ARG A 723 23.30 31.37 11.59
C ARG A 723 21.86 31.82 11.67
N LEU A 724 21.59 32.86 12.47
CA LEU A 724 20.24 33.41 12.66
C LEU A 724 19.96 34.68 11.84
N HIS A 725 20.91 35.14 11.03
CA HIS A 725 20.80 36.31 10.15
C HIS A 725 20.27 37.58 10.84
N GLY A 726 20.70 37.84 12.09
CA GLY A 726 20.32 39.01 12.88
C GLY A 726 18.97 38.87 13.61
N LEU A 727 18.29 37.70 13.54
CA LEU A 727 17.13 37.43 14.38
C LEU A 727 17.55 36.96 15.78
N GLY A 728 16.73 37.23 16.79
CA GLY A 728 17.11 37.14 18.19
C GLY A 728 17.44 35.73 18.70
N ASP A 729 16.72 34.73 18.26
CA ASP A 729 16.91 33.33 18.64
C ASP A 729 16.39 32.34 17.56
N GLY A 730 16.66 31.06 17.77
CA GLY A 730 16.22 30.00 16.84
C GLY A 730 14.71 29.90 16.69
N ALA A 731 13.92 30.23 17.71
CA ALA A 731 12.46 30.20 17.64
C ALA A 731 11.91 31.34 16.78
N ALA A 732 12.47 32.54 16.94
CA ALA A 732 12.14 33.69 16.10
C ALA A 732 12.53 33.44 14.64
N PHE A 733 13.72 32.89 14.40
CA PHE A 733 14.21 32.52 13.07
C PHE A 733 13.30 31.48 12.42
N SER A 734 12.98 30.40 13.13
CA SER A 734 12.05 29.35 12.67
C SER A 734 10.66 29.90 12.31
N SER A 735 10.12 30.77 13.17
CA SER A 735 8.81 31.42 12.96
C SER A 735 8.80 32.34 11.76
N HIS A 736 9.90 33.12 11.59
CA HIS A 736 10.08 33.97 10.41
C HIS A 736 10.11 33.17 9.12
N LEU A 737 10.95 32.13 9.02
CA LEU A 737 11.09 31.27 7.86
C LEU A 737 9.77 30.55 7.54
N ALA A 738 9.06 30.04 8.55
CA ALA A 738 7.77 29.36 8.35
C ALA A 738 6.69 30.31 7.79
N ARG A 739 6.69 31.57 8.24
CA ARG A 739 5.79 32.60 7.71
C ARG A 739 6.12 32.92 6.25
N GLU A 740 7.40 33.16 5.93
CA GLU A 740 7.83 33.50 4.57
C GLU A 740 7.56 32.33 3.59
N ALA A 741 7.79 31.07 3.98
CA ALA A 741 7.43 29.89 3.19
C ALA A 741 5.91 29.78 2.90
N GLY A 742 5.06 30.25 3.81
CA GLY A 742 3.61 30.36 3.58
C GLY A 742 3.21 31.48 2.62
N LEU A 743 4.05 32.50 2.47
CA LEU A 743 3.81 33.67 1.61
C LEU A 743 4.45 33.56 0.23
N CYS A 744 5.60 32.88 0.11
CA CYS A 744 6.36 32.69 -1.12
C CYS A 744 6.64 31.21 -1.33
N HIS A 745 6.12 30.61 -2.37
CA HIS A 745 6.35 29.19 -2.68
C HIS A 745 6.04 28.83 -4.14
N GLY A 746 6.65 27.75 -4.63
CA GLY A 746 6.38 27.10 -5.90
C GLY A 746 7.11 27.71 -7.10
N ALA A 747 7.25 29.03 -7.15
CA ALA A 747 7.83 29.72 -8.32
C ALA A 747 9.29 29.35 -8.58
N VAL A 748 10.08 29.17 -7.53
CA VAL A 748 11.50 28.82 -7.65
C VAL A 748 11.69 27.41 -8.19
N GLY A 749 10.85 26.45 -7.77
CA GLY A 749 10.88 25.09 -8.31
C GLY A 749 10.43 25.04 -9.76
N HIS A 750 9.39 25.80 -10.12
CA HIS A 750 8.96 25.96 -11.51
C HIS A 750 10.07 26.53 -12.40
N ALA A 751 10.72 27.60 -11.97
CA ALA A 751 11.85 28.19 -12.67
C ALA A 751 13.03 27.21 -12.83
N PHE A 752 13.30 26.39 -11.80
CA PHE A 752 14.32 25.34 -11.89
C PHE A 752 13.97 24.26 -12.92
N LEU A 753 12.70 23.83 -12.96
CA LEU A 753 12.23 22.86 -13.96
C LEU A 753 12.32 23.42 -15.38
N GLN A 754 12.00 24.71 -15.57
CA GLN A 754 12.19 25.39 -16.87
C GLN A 754 13.68 25.41 -17.27
N TRP A 755 14.56 25.80 -16.35
CA TRP A 755 16.00 25.78 -16.59
C TRP A 755 16.49 24.36 -16.91
N ALA A 756 16.06 23.36 -16.17
CA ALA A 756 16.44 21.96 -16.37
C ALA A 756 15.96 21.42 -17.75
N ALA A 757 14.73 21.76 -18.16
CA ALA A 757 14.19 21.37 -19.48
C ALA A 757 14.96 22.03 -20.63
N GLN A 758 15.34 23.30 -20.50
CA GLN A 758 16.17 24.01 -21.49
C GLN A 758 17.57 23.38 -21.63
N HIS A 759 18.10 22.78 -20.57
CA HIS A 759 19.43 22.15 -20.57
C HIS A 759 19.37 20.62 -20.71
N ALA A 760 18.21 20.02 -21.05
CA ALA A 760 17.96 18.58 -21.02
C ALA A 760 19.04 17.74 -21.75
N ASP A 761 19.59 18.24 -22.86
CA ASP A 761 20.61 17.53 -23.68
C ASP A 761 21.93 17.31 -22.94
N THR A 762 22.33 18.22 -22.06
CA THR A 762 23.58 18.16 -21.31
C THR A 762 23.42 17.76 -19.86
N LEU A 763 22.21 17.95 -19.31
CA LEU A 763 21.90 17.80 -17.90
C LEU A 763 22.28 16.41 -17.36
N SER A 764 21.93 15.35 -18.08
CA SER A 764 22.21 13.96 -17.66
C SER A 764 23.70 13.69 -17.49
N ARG A 765 24.54 14.24 -18.37
CA ARG A 765 26.01 14.09 -18.28
C ARG A 765 26.55 14.95 -17.14
N ARG A 766 26.17 16.24 -17.09
CA ARG A 766 26.64 17.18 -16.07
C ARG A 766 26.38 16.66 -14.67
N VAL A 767 25.16 16.24 -14.41
CA VAL A 767 24.75 15.74 -13.06
C VAL A 767 25.52 14.46 -12.69
N ARG A 768 25.64 13.50 -13.62
CA ARG A 768 26.35 12.24 -13.34
C ARG A 768 27.82 12.46 -13.08
N ASP A 769 28.50 13.26 -13.93
CA ASP A 769 29.94 13.49 -13.82
C ASP A 769 30.24 14.25 -12.52
N ALA A 770 29.50 15.32 -12.21
CA ALA A 770 29.68 16.09 -10.98
C ALA A 770 29.39 15.25 -9.72
N ALA A 771 28.30 14.50 -9.69
CA ALA A 771 27.95 13.64 -8.54
C ALA A 771 28.98 12.50 -8.34
N ALA A 772 29.54 11.96 -9.43
CA ALA A 772 30.60 10.96 -9.37
C ALA A 772 31.88 11.54 -8.75
N VAL A 773 32.31 12.74 -9.17
CA VAL A 773 33.47 13.43 -8.62
C VAL A 773 33.32 13.66 -7.11
N LEU A 774 32.20 14.25 -6.69
CA LEU A 774 31.97 14.55 -5.27
C LEU A 774 31.87 13.26 -4.44
N SER A 775 31.12 12.25 -4.91
CA SER A 775 30.97 11.00 -4.15
C SER A 775 32.32 10.25 -4.00
N CYS A 776 33.16 10.24 -5.04
CA CYS A 776 34.50 9.67 -4.96
C CYS A 776 35.41 10.42 -3.96
N ALA A 777 35.32 11.75 -3.92
CA ALA A 777 36.08 12.56 -2.99
C ALA A 777 35.64 12.40 -1.52
N TRP A 778 34.35 12.12 -1.27
CA TRP A 778 33.81 12.04 0.08
C TRP A 778 33.89 10.64 0.70
N VAL A 779 33.94 9.59 -0.12
CA VAL A 779 33.97 8.21 0.39
C VAL A 779 35.38 7.87 0.93
N PRO A 780 35.51 7.53 2.23
CA PRO A 780 36.81 7.13 2.78
C PRO A 780 37.36 5.87 2.12
N GLY A 781 38.69 5.77 2.01
CA GLY A 781 39.35 4.57 1.50
C GLY A 781 38.94 3.31 2.29
N GLY A 782 38.60 2.21 1.58
CA GLY A 782 38.16 0.97 2.19
C GLY A 782 36.70 0.95 2.66
N ALA A 783 35.90 1.98 2.35
CA ALA A 783 34.49 2.04 2.71
C ALA A 783 33.67 0.94 2.03
N GLY A 784 32.68 0.40 2.76
CA GLY A 784 31.75 -0.59 2.20
C GLY A 784 30.88 -0.01 1.08
N GLY A 785 30.45 -0.83 0.10
CA GLY A 785 29.61 -0.41 -1.04
C GLY A 785 28.29 0.27 -0.66
N GLN A 786 27.83 0.11 0.58
CA GLN A 786 26.66 0.81 1.13
C GLN A 786 26.95 2.29 1.32
N VAL A 787 28.13 2.63 1.87
CA VAL A 787 28.57 4.02 2.08
C VAL A 787 28.69 4.74 0.75
N ALA A 788 29.31 4.10 -0.26
CA ALA A 788 29.43 4.66 -1.59
C ALA A 788 28.05 4.96 -2.25
N ARG A 789 27.07 4.07 -2.08
CA ARG A 789 25.70 4.28 -2.61
C ARG A 789 24.99 5.45 -1.94
N VAL A 790 25.14 5.60 -0.62
CA VAL A 790 24.55 6.70 0.12
C VAL A 790 25.29 8.01 -0.19
N ALA A 791 26.63 8.00 -0.28
CA ALA A 791 27.43 9.14 -0.67
C ALA A 791 27.04 9.71 -2.04
N ALA A 792 26.77 8.85 -3.04
CA ALA A 792 26.30 9.26 -4.35
C ALA A 792 24.97 10.03 -4.27
N ARG A 793 24.08 9.67 -3.35
CA ARG A 793 22.80 10.40 -3.15
C ARG A 793 23.02 11.77 -2.49
N PHE A 794 23.90 11.85 -1.49
CA PHE A 794 24.30 13.15 -0.90
C PHE A 794 24.98 14.04 -1.95
N ALA A 795 25.87 13.48 -2.76
CA ALA A 795 26.53 14.19 -3.85
C ALA A 795 25.51 14.74 -4.87
N LEU A 796 24.49 13.97 -5.22
CA LEU A 796 23.40 14.44 -6.08
C LEU A 796 22.71 15.67 -5.48
N VAL A 797 22.46 15.68 -4.16
CA VAL A 797 21.84 16.82 -3.47
C VAL A 797 22.73 18.04 -3.54
N GLY A 798 24.04 17.91 -3.30
CA GLY A 798 25.00 19.01 -3.43
C GLY A 798 25.00 19.59 -4.85
N VAL A 799 25.14 18.72 -5.87
CA VAL A 799 25.10 19.11 -7.28
C VAL A 799 23.79 19.82 -7.65
N ALA A 800 22.66 19.37 -7.13
CA ALA A 800 21.35 19.97 -7.40
C ALA A 800 21.23 21.39 -6.87
N GLY A 801 21.72 21.64 -5.65
CA GLY A 801 21.79 22.97 -5.09
C GLY A 801 22.75 23.89 -5.88
N ALA A 802 23.92 23.38 -6.31
CA ALA A 802 24.87 24.12 -7.13
C ALA A 802 24.26 24.52 -8.50
N LEU A 803 23.53 23.60 -9.16
CA LEU A 803 22.82 23.92 -10.40
C LEU A 803 21.70 24.94 -10.21
N ALA A 804 20.98 24.90 -9.09
CA ALA A 804 19.97 25.89 -8.74
C ALA A 804 20.63 27.27 -8.43
N THR A 805 21.84 27.28 -7.87
CA THR A 805 22.64 28.50 -7.64
C THR A 805 23.15 29.06 -8.98
N GLU A 806 23.66 28.23 -9.88
CA GLU A 806 24.04 28.61 -11.25
C GLU A 806 22.85 29.23 -12.01
N ALA A 807 21.65 28.68 -11.81
CA ALA A 807 20.41 29.22 -12.40
C ALA A 807 19.94 30.53 -11.73
N GLY A 808 20.65 31.06 -10.70
CA GLY A 808 20.32 32.30 -10.01
C GLY A 808 19.14 32.18 -9.03
N LEU A 809 18.76 30.97 -8.60
CA LEU A 809 17.51 30.73 -7.90
C LEU A 809 17.66 30.67 -6.35
N THR A 810 18.86 30.51 -5.82
CA THR A 810 19.09 30.29 -4.37
C THR A 810 19.59 31.52 -3.64
N GLY A 811 20.42 32.32 -4.31
CA GLY A 811 21.16 33.45 -3.71
C GLY A 811 22.30 33.00 -2.79
N TRP A 812 22.79 31.76 -2.97
CA TRP A 812 23.93 31.19 -2.25
C TRP A 812 25.23 31.46 -2.99
N ASP A 813 26.34 31.33 -2.26
CA ASP A 813 27.67 31.36 -2.84
C ASP A 813 27.99 30.01 -3.53
N GLU A 814 28.96 30.04 -4.45
CA GLU A 814 29.47 28.83 -5.11
C GLU A 814 30.08 27.88 -4.07
N GLY A 815 29.70 26.58 -4.14
CA GLY A 815 30.15 25.55 -3.20
C GLY A 815 29.28 25.38 -1.94
N GLU A 816 28.41 26.32 -1.61
CA GLU A 816 27.60 26.30 -0.37
C GLU A 816 26.76 25.01 -0.26
N SER A 817 26.17 24.57 -1.36
CA SER A 817 25.30 23.37 -1.34
C SER A 817 26.09 22.07 -1.25
N GLU A 818 27.28 22.02 -1.87
CA GLU A 818 28.18 20.87 -1.78
C GLU A 818 28.75 20.74 -0.35
N ASP A 819 29.14 21.86 0.28
CA ASP A 819 29.63 21.89 1.64
C ASP A 819 28.54 21.48 2.64
N ALA A 820 27.30 21.95 2.45
CA ALA A 820 26.17 21.56 3.26
C ALA A 820 25.82 20.05 3.10
N ALA A 821 25.86 19.54 1.89
CA ALA A 821 25.63 18.12 1.61
C ALA A 821 26.74 17.24 2.20
N LYS A 822 28.01 17.71 2.11
CA LYS A 822 29.15 17.04 2.72
C LYS A 822 29.04 17.01 4.25
N ALA A 823 28.69 18.14 4.89
CA ALA A 823 28.47 18.21 6.33
C ALA A 823 27.37 17.25 6.80
N CYS A 824 26.27 17.14 6.05
CA CYS A 824 25.20 16.18 6.33
C CYS A 824 25.64 14.72 6.10
N PHE A 825 26.46 14.44 5.08
CA PHE A 825 27.04 13.13 4.83
C PHE A 825 27.97 12.71 5.97
N ASP A 826 28.85 13.61 6.42
CA ASP A 826 29.79 13.34 7.51
C ASP A 826 29.05 13.09 8.84
N ALA A 827 28.01 13.88 9.12
CA ALA A 827 27.15 13.68 10.29
C ALA A 827 26.43 12.32 10.25
N TRP A 828 25.92 11.91 9.07
CA TRP A 828 25.36 10.58 8.87
C TRP A 828 26.40 9.48 9.06
N LEU A 829 27.59 9.64 8.48
CA LEU A 829 28.68 8.66 8.57
C LEU A 829 29.14 8.48 10.02
N GLN A 830 29.25 9.56 10.77
CA GLN A 830 29.60 9.54 12.20
C GLN A 830 28.48 8.85 13.02
N ALA A 831 27.22 9.23 12.82
CA ALA A 831 26.08 8.62 13.51
C ALA A 831 25.94 7.11 13.24
N ARG A 832 26.34 6.66 12.05
CA ARG A 832 26.39 5.25 11.66
C ARG A 832 27.56 4.48 12.32
N GLY A 833 28.50 5.16 12.93
CA GLY A 833 29.72 4.55 13.49
C GLY A 833 30.82 4.31 12.47
N GLY A 834 30.91 5.13 11.41
CA GLY A 834 32.01 5.17 10.45
C GLY A 834 31.78 4.40 9.16
N ALA A 835 32.84 4.31 8.33
CA ALA A 835 32.77 3.79 6.94
C ALA A 835 32.71 2.25 6.84
N GLY A 836 32.84 1.51 7.93
CA GLY A 836 32.83 0.06 7.98
C GLY A 836 31.45 -0.55 7.63
N ASN A 837 31.42 -1.87 7.49
CA ASN A 837 30.16 -2.59 7.29
C ASN A 837 29.33 -2.54 8.58
N GLY A 838 28.23 -1.77 8.59
CA GLY A 838 27.34 -1.60 9.73
C GLY A 838 26.77 -2.93 10.27
N GLU A 839 26.57 -3.92 9.42
CA GLU A 839 26.11 -5.25 9.82
C GLU A 839 27.14 -6.00 10.65
N VAL A 840 28.42 -5.88 10.26
CA VAL A 840 29.54 -6.44 11.02
C VAL A 840 29.63 -5.83 12.42
N LYS A 841 29.58 -4.49 12.52
CA LYS A 841 29.56 -3.80 13.82
C LYS A 841 28.34 -4.18 14.67
N ALA A 842 27.16 -4.29 14.06
CA ALA A 842 25.95 -4.70 14.77
C ALA A 842 26.04 -6.16 15.30
N MET A 843 26.66 -7.07 14.54
CA MET A 843 26.93 -8.45 14.99
C MET A 843 27.88 -8.47 16.20
N LEU A 844 28.97 -7.73 16.11
CA LEU A 844 29.97 -7.65 17.20
C LEU A 844 29.36 -7.01 18.47
N ARG A 845 28.67 -5.88 18.34
CA ARG A 845 27.98 -5.23 19.48
C ARG A 845 26.96 -6.16 20.15
N GLN A 846 26.22 -6.96 19.37
CA GLN A 846 25.25 -7.88 19.93
C GLN A 846 25.89 -9.00 20.74
N VAL A 847 26.98 -9.59 20.23
CA VAL A 847 27.73 -10.62 20.96
C VAL A 847 28.31 -10.01 22.24
N ARG A 848 29.00 -8.89 22.14
CA ARG A 848 29.56 -8.17 23.29
C ARG A 848 28.50 -7.79 24.32
N GLY A 849 27.41 -7.14 23.92
CA GLY A 849 26.34 -6.74 24.82
C GLY A 849 25.66 -7.92 25.55
N PHE A 850 25.54 -9.08 24.89
CA PHE A 850 25.06 -10.29 25.56
C PHE A 850 26.03 -10.76 26.66
N LEU A 851 27.33 -10.73 26.39
CA LEU A 851 28.35 -11.14 27.36
C LEU A 851 28.43 -10.12 28.52
N GLU A 852 28.34 -8.83 28.24
CA GLU A 852 28.29 -7.77 29.28
C GLU A 852 27.05 -7.94 30.17
N ALA A 853 25.87 -8.15 29.61
CA ALA A 853 24.63 -8.27 30.36
C ALA A 853 24.49 -9.58 31.15
N HIS A 854 25.09 -10.66 30.66
CA HIS A 854 24.84 -12.00 31.19
C HIS A 854 26.10 -12.76 31.63
N GLY A 855 27.29 -12.19 31.44
CA GLY A 855 28.58 -12.83 31.72
C GLY A 855 28.72 -13.31 33.15
N GLU A 856 28.18 -12.63 34.12
CA GLU A 856 28.22 -13.04 35.51
C GLU A 856 27.11 -14.02 35.91
N GLY A 857 25.88 -13.77 35.49
CA GLY A 857 24.71 -14.50 35.98
C GLY A 857 24.46 -15.84 35.27
N ARG A 858 24.86 -15.96 33.98
CA ARG A 858 24.54 -17.12 33.13
C ARG A 858 25.72 -17.97 32.69
N PHE A 859 26.96 -17.57 33.02
CA PHE A 859 28.15 -18.33 32.73
C PHE A 859 28.77 -18.87 34.01
N THR A 860 28.86 -20.22 34.11
CA THR A 860 29.44 -20.89 35.24
C THR A 860 30.98 -20.77 35.16
N TRP A 861 31.62 -20.43 36.27
CA TRP A 861 33.06 -20.46 36.35
C TRP A 861 33.61 -21.88 36.12
N TRP A 862 34.60 -22.03 35.26
CA TRP A 862 35.18 -23.31 34.87
C TRP A 862 35.66 -24.10 36.09
N HIS A 863 36.32 -23.46 37.02
CA HIS A 863 36.91 -24.09 38.21
C HIS A 863 35.89 -24.42 39.31
N ARG A 864 34.74 -23.72 39.37
CA ARG A 864 33.72 -23.91 40.40
C ARG A 864 32.60 -24.84 39.98
N ALA A 865 32.56 -25.29 38.78
CA ALA A 865 31.45 -26.09 38.26
C ALA A 865 31.30 -27.47 38.90
N THR A 866 32.35 -27.96 39.56
CA THR A 866 32.37 -29.24 40.26
C THR A 866 32.21 -29.14 41.77
N ASP A 867 32.48 -27.97 42.40
CA ASP A 867 32.56 -27.84 43.85
C ASP A 867 31.49 -26.95 44.50
N ASP A 868 30.67 -26.25 43.71
CA ASP A 868 29.72 -25.28 44.23
C ASP A 868 28.33 -25.89 44.40
N HIS A 869 28.04 -26.36 45.61
CA HIS A 869 26.72 -26.87 46.03
C HIS A 869 25.66 -25.77 46.16
N ASN A 870 26.04 -24.48 46.17
CA ASN A 870 25.14 -23.36 46.47
C ASN A 870 24.89 -22.36 45.34
N ALA A 871 25.76 -22.20 44.35
CA ALA A 871 25.58 -21.27 43.22
C ALA A 871 24.96 -21.96 42.02
N LYS A 872 23.64 -22.03 41.94
CA LYS A 872 22.91 -22.49 40.74
C LYS A 872 22.92 -21.41 39.69
N THR A 873 23.67 -21.60 38.61
CA THR A 873 23.58 -20.78 37.41
C THR A 873 22.18 -20.99 36.80
N LEU A 874 21.31 -20.00 36.91
CA LEU A 874 19.99 -20.03 36.32
C LEU A 874 20.07 -19.83 34.80
N MET A 875 19.40 -20.64 33.99
CA MET A 875 19.39 -20.56 32.55
C MET A 875 20.82 -20.52 31.95
N ARG A 876 21.62 -21.50 32.26
CA ARG A 876 23.05 -21.55 31.86
C ARG A 876 23.25 -21.28 30.36
N ALA A 877 24.00 -20.20 30.04
CA ALA A 877 24.39 -19.86 28.67
C ALA A 877 25.72 -20.56 28.28
N GLY A 878 26.57 -20.85 29.27
CA GLY A 878 27.84 -21.45 29.01
C GLY A 878 28.76 -21.46 30.22
N PHE A 879 30.05 -21.46 29.94
CA PHE A 879 31.14 -21.42 30.94
C PHE A 879 32.07 -20.26 30.68
N ARG A 880 32.74 -19.73 31.69
CA ARG A 880 33.77 -18.70 31.61
C ARG A 880 35.04 -19.13 32.31
N ARG A 881 36.19 -18.72 31.80
CA ARG A 881 37.50 -19.08 32.31
C ARG A 881 38.45 -17.86 32.32
N LEU A 882 39.26 -17.74 33.33
CA LEU A 882 40.31 -16.71 33.40
C LEU A 882 41.52 -17.15 32.56
N LEU A 883 42.09 -16.18 31.87
CA LEU A 883 43.38 -16.28 31.18
C LEU A 883 44.35 -15.31 31.82
N ASP A 884 45.64 -15.66 31.85
CA ASP A 884 46.75 -14.80 32.24
C ASP A 884 47.13 -13.82 31.10
N GLU A 885 48.18 -13.01 31.32
CA GLU A 885 48.74 -12.04 30.35
C GLU A 885 49.17 -12.70 29.03
N ASP A 886 49.63 -13.96 29.06
CA ASP A 886 50.02 -14.73 27.89
C ASP A 886 48.83 -15.42 27.19
N GLY A 887 47.60 -15.21 27.66
CA GLY A 887 46.35 -15.80 27.12
C GLY A 887 46.24 -17.32 27.43
N GLN A 888 47.00 -17.82 28.42
CA GLN A 888 46.89 -19.21 28.89
C GLN A 888 45.90 -19.31 30.05
N PRO A 889 45.25 -20.47 30.20
CA PRO A 889 44.34 -20.71 31.32
C PRO A 889 45.08 -20.52 32.66
N LEU A 890 44.55 -19.63 33.48
CA LEU A 890 45.15 -19.32 34.80
C LEU A 890 45.10 -20.59 35.68
N LYS A 891 46.27 -21.02 36.16
CA LYS A 891 46.47 -22.20 37.05
C LYS A 891 46.75 -21.70 38.45
N VAL A 892 45.82 -21.84 39.38
CA VAL A 892 46.00 -21.53 40.78
C VAL A 892 46.21 -22.84 41.53
N GLN A 893 47.36 -22.98 42.20
CA GLN A 893 47.65 -24.15 43.03
C GLN A 893 47.15 -23.92 44.45
N LYS A 894 46.41 -24.93 44.98
CA LYS A 894 45.98 -24.94 46.38
C LYS A 894 47.18 -25.35 47.26
N THR A 895 47.60 -24.53 48.20
CA THR A 895 48.66 -24.84 49.14
C THR A 895 48.18 -25.99 50.04
N GLY A 896 48.86 -27.15 49.90
CA GLY A 896 48.65 -28.34 50.74
C GLY A 896 47.88 -29.51 50.13
N TYR A 897 47.56 -29.44 48.82
CA TYR A 897 46.93 -30.56 48.11
C TYR A 897 47.75 -31.02 46.90
N THR A 898 48.01 -32.30 46.80
CA THR A 898 48.60 -32.89 45.60
C THR A 898 47.48 -33.13 44.56
N PRO A 899 47.45 -32.43 43.44
CA PRO A 899 46.40 -32.59 42.47
C PRO A 899 46.50 -33.92 41.77
N ARG A 900 45.43 -34.67 41.65
CA ARG A 900 45.24 -35.61 40.55
C ARG A 900 45.18 -34.78 39.25
N ALA A 901 45.87 -35.25 38.25
CA ALA A 901 46.25 -34.50 37.03
C ALA A 901 45.11 -33.81 36.18
N ASP A 902 43.86 -33.88 36.61
CA ASP A 902 42.71 -33.42 35.84
C ASP A 902 41.84 -32.38 36.56
N LYS A 903 42.28 -31.80 37.73
CA LYS A 903 41.48 -30.77 38.45
C LYS A 903 42.29 -29.49 38.59
N GLU A 904 41.91 -28.48 37.85
CA GLU A 904 42.33 -27.09 38.09
C GLU A 904 41.46 -26.49 39.22
N ILE A 905 42.07 -26.17 40.37
CA ILE A 905 41.36 -25.61 41.55
C ILE A 905 41.86 -24.20 41.80
N TYR A 906 41.02 -23.22 41.85
CA TYR A 906 41.34 -21.83 42.20
C TYR A 906 40.83 -21.56 43.63
N ASP A 907 41.70 -21.17 44.55
CA ASP A 907 41.34 -21.01 45.97
C ASP A 907 40.78 -19.63 46.33
N ASP A 908 41.18 -18.57 45.67
CA ASP A 908 40.65 -17.23 45.95
C ASP A 908 40.73 -16.34 44.69
N LEU A 909 39.58 -15.97 44.17
CA LEU A 909 39.46 -15.06 43.04
C LEU A 909 39.59 -13.60 43.45
N THR A 910 39.49 -13.27 44.73
CA THR A 910 39.59 -11.88 45.21
C THR A 910 41.07 -11.40 45.27
N ALA A 911 42.02 -12.32 45.17
CA ALA A 911 43.46 -12.00 45.14
C ALA A 911 44.04 -11.88 43.71
N ILE A 912 43.20 -12.04 42.66
CA ILE A 912 43.61 -11.94 41.25
C ILE A 912 43.49 -10.48 40.81
N ASP A 913 44.59 -9.90 40.35
CA ASP A 913 44.60 -8.56 39.80
C ASP A 913 43.76 -8.50 38.53
N ALA A 914 42.67 -7.72 38.57
CA ALA A 914 41.75 -7.62 37.44
C ALA A 914 42.40 -6.98 36.19
N GLU A 915 43.47 -6.21 36.36
CA GLU A 915 44.20 -5.56 35.26
C GLU A 915 45.11 -6.55 34.52
N GLN A 916 45.47 -7.68 35.15
CA GLN A 916 46.38 -8.70 34.59
C GLN A 916 45.65 -9.95 34.08
N THR A 917 44.34 -9.97 34.09
CA THR A 917 43.56 -11.17 33.67
C THR A 917 42.47 -10.79 32.68
N SER A 918 42.19 -11.75 31.77
CA SER A 918 41.10 -11.63 30.78
C SER A 918 40.15 -12.82 30.88
N ILE A 919 38.90 -12.63 30.41
CA ILE A 919 37.86 -13.68 30.49
C ILE A 919 37.56 -14.24 29.10
N GLU A 920 37.64 -15.56 29.00
CA GLU A 920 37.24 -16.31 27.83
C GLU A 920 35.91 -17.03 28.09
N TYR A 921 35.01 -17.02 27.12
CA TYR A 921 33.65 -17.59 27.23
C TYR A 921 33.48 -18.83 26.35
N PHE A 922 32.84 -19.86 26.87
CA PHE A 922 32.42 -21.05 26.14
C PHE A 922 30.89 -21.09 26.07
N VAL A 923 30.34 -20.72 24.96
CA VAL A 923 28.89 -20.55 24.78
C VAL A 923 28.28 -21.86 24.26
N LEU A 924 27.19 -22.31 24.89
CA LEU A 924 26.44 -23.49 24.44
C LEU A 924 25.77 -23.23 23.07
N PRO A 925 25.73 -24.22 22.17
CA PRO A 925 25.32 -24.01 20.79
C PRO A 925 23.90 -23.44 20.65
N GLU A 926 22.95 -23.89 21.47
CA GLU A 926 21.57 -23.45 21.40
C GLU A 926 21.46 -21.97 21.79
N VAL A 927 22.06 -21.57 22.89
CA VAL A 927 22.09 -20.18 23.36
C VAL A 927 22.78 -19.28 22.32
N PHE A 928 23.89 -19.72 21.76
CA PHE A 928 24.57 -18.95 20.72
C PHE A 928 23.66 -18.68 19.52
N ARG A 929 22.98 -19.73 19.03
CA ARG A 929 22.12 -19.63 17.83
C ARG A 929 20.83 -18.89 18.07
N THR A 930 20.15 -19.13 19.21
CA THR A 930 18.78 -18.62 19.45
C THR A 930 18.74 -17.31 20.19
N GLU A 931 19.73 -17.03 21.06
CA GLU A 931 19.75 -15.83 21.89
C GLU A 931 20.82 -14.84 21.42
N ILE A 932 22.10 -15.26 21.33
CA ILE A 932 23.20 -14.36 20.97
C ILE A 932 23.09 -13.94 19.50
N CYS A 933 22.84 -14.87 18.58
CA CYS A 933 22.70 -14.56 17.15
C CYS A 933 21.27 -14.22 16.75
N LYS A 934 20.37 -13.92 17.69
CA LYS A 934 18.97 -13.62 17.41
C LYS A 934 18.85 -12.50 16.35
N GLY A 935 18.27 -12.82 15.20
CA GLY A 935 18.09 -11.91 14.07
C GLY A 935 19.25 -11.86 13.05
N PHE A 936 20.34 -12.61 13.30
CA PHE A 936 21.43 -12.83 12.34
C PHE A 936 21.57 -14.31 12.00
N ASP A 937 22.14 -14.60 10.85
CA ASP A 937 22.63 -15.95 10.57
C ASP A 937 23.85 -16.25 11.45
N HIS A 938 23.76 -17.29 12.28
CA HIS A 938 24.83 -17.66 13.23
C HIS A 938 26.17 -17.96 12.55
N LYS A 939 26.16 -18.49 11.31
CA LYS A 939 27.40 -18.74 10.56
C LYS A 939 28.02 -17.43 10.09
N ALA A 940 27.24 -16.45 9.69
CA ALA A 940 27.73 -15.12 9.36
C ALA A 940 28.37 -14.44 10.58
N VAL A 941 27.72 -14.53 11.77
CA VAL A 941 28.30 -14.05 13.03
C VAL A 941 29.60 -14.73 13.35
N CYS A 942 29.67 -16.07 13.22
CA CYS A 942 30.92 -16.82 13.44
C CYS A 942 32.05 -16.37 12.51
N LYS A 943 31.76 -16.14 11.22
CA LYS A 943 32.77 -15.64 10.26
C LYS A 943 33.29 -14.27 10.67
N VAL A 944 32.41 -13.38 11.08
CA VAL A 944 32.78 -12.04 11.56
C VAL A 944 33.63 -12.13 12.81
N LEU A 945 33.23 -12.93 13.79
CA LEU A 945 34.01 -13.14 15.00
C LEU A 945 35.40 -13.73 14.73
N LEU A 946 35.52 -14.68 13.77
CA LEU A 946 36.79 -15.22 13.33
C LEU A 946 37.68 -14.16 12.69
N GLN A 947 37.13 -13.36 11.78
CA GLN A 947 37.84 -12.28 11.08
C GLN A 947 38.41 -11.24 12.06
N HIS A 948 37.72 -10.99 13.17
CA HIS A 948 38.15 -10.06 14.22
C HIS A 948 38.90 -10.76 15.38
N GLY A 949 39.28 -12.03 15.24
CA GLY A 949 40.05 -12.75 16.30
C GLY A 949 39.24 -13.04 17.57
N CYS A 950 37.93 -12.84 17.55
CA CYS A 950 37.05 -13.00 18.71
C CYS A 950 36.50 -14.42 18.88
N LEU A 951 36.65 -15.30 17.91
CA LEU A 951 36.25 -16.71 17.97
C LEU A 951 37.46 -17.62 17.78
N LYS A 952 37.57 -18.65 18.60
CA LYS A 952 38.61 -19.68 18.49
C LYS A 952 37.95 -21.04 18.17
N SER A 953 38.41 -21.72 17.12
CA SER A 953 37.92 -23.03 16.71
C SER A 953 39.01 -24.11 16.85
N ASP A 954 38.61 -25.38 16.95
CA ASP A 954 39.55 -26.50 16.97
C ASP A 954 40.09 -26.78 15.56
N LYS A 955 41.31 -27.38 15.49
CA LYS A 955 41.97 -27.72 14.23
C LYS A 955 41.05 -28.64 13.39
N GLY A 956 40.75 -28.21 12.17
CA GLY A 956 39.85 -28.94 11.24
C GLY A 956 38.35 -28.64 11.44
N ARG A 957 38.02 -27.64 12.25
CA ARG A 957 36.65 -27.14 12.46
C ARG A 957 36.48 -25.72 11.95
N GLU A 958 35.27 -25.42 11.49
CA GLU A 958 35.01 -24.10 10.93
C GLU A 958 34.78 -23.04 12.03
N PHE A 959 33.98 -23.36 13.07
CA PHE A 959 33.55 -22.36 14.06
C PHE A 959 33.53 -22.89 15.52
N ASP A 960 33.40 -24.19 15.74
CA ASP A 960 33.12 -24.78 17.03
C ASP A 960 34.33 -25.49 17.64
N THR A 961 34.30 -25.71 18.93
CA THR A 961 35.27 -26.42 19.73
C THR A 961 34.61 -27.47 20.62
N LYS A 962 35.31 -28.52 21.01
CA LYS A 962 34.76 -29.59 21.84
C LYS A 962 35.60 -29.81 23.12
N PRO A 963 35.71 -28.83 24.00
CA PRO A 963 36.42 -28.98 25.26
C PRO A 963 35.63 -29.89 26.21
N ARG A 964 36.33 -30.36 27.23
CA ARG A 964 35.73 -31.10 28.34
C ARG A 964 35.16 -30.08 29.33
N LEU A 965 33.88 -29.76 29.17
CA LEU A 965 33.20 -28.77 30.06
C LEU A 965 32.93 -29.40 31.43
N PRO A 966 33.13 -28.67 32.54
CA PRO A 966 32.88 -29.14 33.87
C PRO A 966 31.43 -29.61 34.05
N GLY A 967 31.23 -30.83 34.57
CA GLY A 967 29.91 -31.42 34.79
C GLY A 967 29.12 -31.86 33.54
N LEU A 968 29.62 -31.56 32.31
CA LEU A 968 28.97 -31.93 31.04
C LEU A 968 29.82 -32.87 30.19
N GLY A 969 31.15 -33.00 30.48
CA GLY A 969 32.06 -33.78 29.64
C GLY A 969 32.36 -33.13 28.30
N PRO A 970 32.79 -33.90 27.28
CA PRO A 970 33.15 -33.37 25.97
C PRO A 970 31.91 -32.80 25.25
N THR A 971 31.78 -31.50 25.21
CA THR A 971 30.56 -30.81 24.70
C THR A 971 30.95 -29.79 23.64
N TRP A 972 30.23 -29.78 22.53
CA TRP A 972 30.36 -28.74 21.50
C TRP A 972 29.97 -27.39 22.04
N CYS A 973 30.77 -26.35 21.74
CA CYS A 973 30.48 -24.95 22.12
C CYS A 973 31.25 -23.99 21.22
N TYR A 974 30.86 -22.69 21.29
CA TYR A 974 31.58 -21.59 20.64
C TYR A 974 32.52 -20.94 21.68
N ARG A 975 33.78 -20.82 21.33
CA ARG A 975 34.80 -20.27 22.20
C ARG A 975 35.10 -18.84 21.85
N ILE A 976 34.57 -17.90 22.64
CA ILE A 976 34.71 -16.47 22.43
C ILE A 976 35.89 -15.94 23.22
N SER A 977 36.83 -15.30 22.53
CA SER A 977 38.06 -14.77 23.13
C SER A 977 37.81 -13.39 23.79
N PRO A 978 38.68 -12.97 24.73
CA PRO A 978 38.62 -11.67 25.37
C PRO A 978 38.64 -10.49 24.39
N ALA A 979 39.27 -10.64 23.24
CA ALA A 979 39.40 -9.63 22.19
C ALA A 979 38.03 -8.93 21.81
N ILE A 980 36.89 -9.60 22.05
CA ILE A 980 35.57 -9.02 21.80
C ILE A 980 35.28 -7.80 22.70
N MET A 981 35.89 -7.75 23.91
CA MET A 981 35.71 -6.63 24.85
C MET A 981 36.63 -5.45 24.53
N GLU A 982 37.74 -5.72 23.81
CA GLU A 982 38.77 -4.73 23.47
C GLU A 982 38.48 -4.03 22.13
N LEU A 983 37.57 -4.57 21.31
CA LEU A 983 37.21 -3.97 20.01
C LEU A 983 36.60 -2.57 20.21
N ASP A 984 37.09 -1.63 19.46
CA ASP A 984 36.42 -0.32 19.30
C ASP A 984 35.26 -0.48 18.31
N ILE A 985 34.07 -0.75 18.86
CA ILE A 985 32.89 -1.11 18.07
C ILE A 985 31.87 0.01 18.09
#